data_b5a84e3872e43a0db9b47c3671ae0b4a
#
_entry.id   b5a84e3872e43a0db9b47c3671ae0b4a
#
_cell.length_a   1.000
_cell.length_b   1.000
_cell.length_c   1.000
_cell.angle_alpha   90.00
_cell.angle_beta   90.00
_cell.angle_gamma   90.00
#
_symmetry.space_group_name_H-M   'P 1'
#
loop_
_entity.id
_entity.type
_entity.pdbx_description
1 polymer ?
#
loop_
_entity_poly.entity_id
_entity_poly.type
_entity_poly.pdbx_seq_one_letter_code
_entity_poly.pdbx_strand_id
1 'polypeptide(L)'
;MKKIRLQAVCAGYSLVLTGLLLLNLMLSGCADIWNNPYPASDSGKNILYSVFAERPKHLDPVQSYSSNEIQLTSQIYQPPLQYHFLKRPLTLIPQTASSMPTVSYFDSNGARLPVDSADTRIAYSVYEISIRSGIFYQPHPAFAKDEKGHLRYHGLTVQDMQSIHKISDFEHTGTRELVADDYIYQIKRLAHPGLHSPIFGLMADYITGLREYANTLRDEAKTRSGNSFLDLRDFPLAGVERIDDYTYRIRIKGKYPQFIYWLTMAFFAPIPWEADRFFSQPGMIEKNFSLDWYPVGTGPYMLTENNPNRIMVLERNPNFQGEYYPDEGMPEDIQKGLLRDAGKPLPFIDKIVYSREKESIPYWNKFLQGYYDASSIGSDSFDQAVQITGQGEATITEEMEEQGIRLGTAVAPSTYYMGFNMLDPVVGGRTETEKTAARKLRQAISIAVNYEEYLSIFANGRGIAAQSPIPPGIEGYHEGKEGMNPIVYEWHNGEARRKSIKQARALLAEAGYPDGISRKTGKPLVLYYDVTARSADDRSILDWMRMQFRKLNIQLVVRSTDYNRFQDKIRKGNAQIFEWGWNADYPDPENFLFLLYGPQRKVGNSGENAANYDNAEYNHLFEQMKDMEHGPQRVRIIDRMITILREDAPWLWGYHPKEFALYHAWYQNVKPNRMAYNTLKYYRIDPALRDQKRNEWNKPVLWPIGAGTALLIIILLPAWIAYRRQQQRQSITGQAA
;
A
#
# COMPACT_ATOMS: atom_id res chain seq x y z
N MET A 1 45.71 -59.76 -15.93
CA MET A 1 45.24 -58.56 -15.23
C MET A 1 45.28 -57.27 -16.10
N LYS A 2 46.25 -57.00 -16.95
CA LYS A 2 46.27 -55.80 -17.82
C LYS A 2 45.14 -55.76 -18.84
N LYS A 3 44.74 -56.89 -19.47
CA LYS A 3 43.65 -56.95 -20.48
C LYS A 3 42.27 -56.59 -19.90
N ILE A 4 41.97 -57.00 -18.65
CA ILE A 4 40.68 -56.74 -17.96
C ILE A 4 40.57 -55.25 -17.56
N ARG A 5 41.63 -54.61 -17.13
CA ARG A 5 41.64 -53.15 -16.86
C ARG A 5 41.41 -52.31 -18.12
N LEU A 6 41.90 -52.80 -19.26
CA LEU A 6 41.83 -52.10 -20.54
C LEU A 6 40.41 -52.13 -21.16
N GLN A 7 39.71 -53.24 -21.04
CA GLN A 7 38.30 -53.34 -21.49
C GLN A 7 37.37 -52.51 -20.61
N ALA A 8 37.64 -52.40 -19.31
CA ALA A 8 36.87 -51.56 -18.40
C ALA A 8 36.99 -50.04 -18.71
N VAL A 9 38.17 -49.59 -19.16
CA VAL A 9 38.42 -48.18 -19.51
C VAL A 9 37.74 -47.84 -20.85
N CYS A 10 37.77 -48.72 -21.88
CA CYS A 10 37.06 -48.51 -23.16
C CYS A 10 35.51 -48.55 -22.99
N ALA A 11 34.99 -49.43 -22.13
CA ALA A 11 33.60 -49.45 -21.74
C ALA A 11 33.22 -48.16 -21.01
N GLY A 12 34.09 -47.63 -20.16
CA GLY A 12 33.87 -46.34 -19.47
C GLY A 12 33.76 -45.16 -20.43
N TYR A 13 34.64 -45.04 -21.42
CA TYR A 13 34.57 -43.96 -22.42
C TYR A 13 33.35 -44.09 -23.35
N SER A 14 32.96 -45.30 -23.77
CA SER A 14 31.75 -45.50 -24.53
C SER A 14 30.50 -45.19 -23.72
N LEU A 15 30.47 -45.53 -22.45
CA LEU A 15 29.39 -45.18 -21.52
C LEU A 15 29.26 -43.66 -21.32
N VAL A 16 30.40 -42.95 -21.17
CA VAL A 16 30.43 -41.47 -21.05
C VAL A 16 29.93 -40.80 -22.33
N LEU A 17 30.39 -41.26 -23.52
CA LEU A 17 29.93 -40.72 -24.79
C LEU A 17 28.45 -41.00 -25.04
N THR A 18 28.01 -42.20 -24.72
CA THR A 18 26.56 -42.57 -24.85
C THR A 18 25.74 -41.79 -23.84
N GLY A 19 26.23 -41.59 -22.59
CA GLY A 19 25.61 -40.76 -21.59
C GLY A 19 25.47 -39.30 -21.98
N LEU A 20 26.52 -38.73 -22.61
CA LEU A 20 26.50 -37.35 -23.14
C LEU A 20 25.55 -37.20 -24.33
N LEU A 21 25.46 -38.22 -25.20
CA LEU A 21 24.50 -38.25 -26.31
C LEU A 21 23.05 -38.38 -25.82
N LEU A 22 22.82 -39.24 -24.84
CA LEU A 22 21.49 -39.43 -24.24
C LEU A 22 21.08 -38.15 -23.42
N LEU A 23 22.02 -37.50 -22.78
CA LEU A 23 21.76 -36.21 -22.10
C LEU A 23 21.38 -35.12 -23.11
N ASN A 24 22.06 -35.04 -24.27
CA ASN A 24 21.66 -34.13 -25.35
C ASN A 24 20.31 -34.45 -25.96
N LEU A 25 19.98 -35.73 -26.13
CA LEU A 25 18.67 -36.18 -26.61
C LEU A 25 17.56 -35.89 -25.58
N MET A 26 17.82 -36.03 -24.29
CA MET A 26 16.88 -35.67 -23.24
C MET A 26 16.68 -34.14 -23.15
N LEU A 27 17.75 -33.36 -23.32
CA LEU A 27 17.68 -31.88 -23.33
C LEU A 27 16.96 -31.37 -24.62
N SER A 28 17.04 -32.07 -25.74
CA SER A 28 16.35 -31.68 -26.96
C SER A 28 14.84 -31.96 -26.92
N GLY A 29 14.37 -32.85 -26.02
CA GLY A 29 12.95 -33.15 -25.83
C GLY A 29 12.19 -32.21 -24.91
N CYS A 30 12.90 -31.33 -24.17
CA CYS A 30 12.27 -30.34 -23.28
C CYS A 30 12.06 -29.04 -24.04
N ALA A 31 10.93 -28.91 -24.73
CA ALA A 31 10.49 -27.66 -25.35
C ALA A 31 9.87 -26.69 -24.30
N ASP A 32 9.73 -27.13 -23.06
CA ASP A 32 9.08 -26.39 -22.00
C ASP A 32 10.01 -25.35 -21.36
N ILE A 33 9.42 -24.27 -20.87
CA ILE A 33 10.11 -23.22 -20.12
C ILE A 33 10.69 -23.80 -18.84
N TRP A 34 12.00 -23.65 -18.61
CA TRP A 34 12.67 -24.23 -17.44
C TRP A 34 12.57 -23.36 -16.17
N ASN A 35 12.32 -22.06 -16.34
CA ASN A 35 12.34 -21.06 -15.29
C ASN A 35 10.94 -20.54 -14.90
N ASN A 36 9.86 -21.20 -15.33
CA ASN A 36 8.52 -20.80 -14.95
C ASN A 36 8.30 -21.03 -13.44
N PRO A 37 8.06 -19.96 -12.64
CA PRO A 37 7.85 -20.10 -11.20
C PRO A 37 6.47 -20.62 -10.81
N TYR A 38 5.55 -20.78 -11.78
CA TYR A 38 4.17 -21.15 -11.56
C TYR A 38 3.90 -22.60 -11.96
N PRO A 39 2.91 -23.27 -11.32
CA PRO A 39 2.50 -24.61 -11.71
C PRO A 39 2.04 -24.67 -13.17
N ALA A 40 2.38 -25.75 -13.88
CA ALA A 40 1.90 -25.97 -15.26
C ALA A 40 0.36 -25.98 -15.35
N SER A 41 -0.31 -26.38 -14.27
CA SER A 41 -1.77 -26.36 -14.17
C SER A 41 -2.40 -24.95 -14.22
N ASP A 42 -1.61 -23.90 -14.08
CA ASP A 42 -2.08 -22.51 -14.15
C ASP A 42 -2.01 -21.90 -15.57
N SER A 43 -1.43 -22.64 -16.52
CA SER A 43 -1.42 -22.24 -17.94
C SER A 43 -2.85 -22.10 -18.47
N GLY A 44 -3.10 -21.06 -19.25
CA GLY A 44 -4.42 -20.75 -19.82
C GLY A 44 -5.46 -20.23 -18.81
N LYS A 45 -5.13 -20.13 -17.51
CA LYS A 45 -6.07 -19.64 -16.51
C LYS A 45 -6.03 -18.12 -16.38
N ASN A 46 -7.17 -17.56 -16.00
CA ASN A 46 -7.36 -16.13 -15.78
C ASN A 46 -6.86 -15.72 -14.39
N ILE A 47 -5.53 -15.71 -14.26
CA ILE A 47 -4.82 -15.40 -13.00
C ILE A 47 -4.03 -14.11 -13.19
N LEU A 48 -4.15 -13.18 -12.26
CA LEU A 48 -3.26 -12.01 -12.16
C LEU A 48 -2.07 -12.36 -11.27
N TYR A 49 -0.86 -12.11 -11.77
CA TYR A 49 0.38 -12.26 -11.00
C TYR A 49 0.96 -10.89 -10.65
N SER A 50 1.07 -10.62 -9.38
CA SER A 50 1.53 -9.35 -8.82
C SER A 50 2.53 -9.57 -7.68
N VAL A 51 2.98 -8.49 -7.06
CA VAL A 51 3.98 -8.54 -5.99
C VAL A 51 3.56 -7.70 -4.78
N PHE A 52 4.16 -8.01 -3.63
CA PHE A 52 4.22 -7.14 -2.47
C PHE A 52 5.64 -7.17 -1.88
N ALA A 53 6.12 -6.02 -1.39
CA ALA A 53 7.42 -5.92 -0.74
C ALA A 53 7.28 -6.03 0.79
N GLU A 54 6.39 -5.22 1.35
CA GLU A 54 6.17 -5.12 2.79
C GLU A 54 4.99 -5.99 3.23
N ARG A 55 5.18 -6.66 4.38
CA ARG A 55 4.15 -7.52 4.96
C ARG A 55 3.01 -6.69 5.52
N PRO A 56 1.74 -6.98 5.17
CA PRO A 56 0.61 -6.35 5.85
C PRO A 56 0.65 -6.71 7.33
N LYS A 57 0.30 -5.74 8.17
CA LYS A 57 0.21 -5.91 9.62
C LYS A 57 -1.21 -6.27 10.03
N HIS A 58 -2.18 -5.58 9.44
CA HIS A 58 -3.59 -5.72 9.72
C HIS A 58 -4.41 -5.91 8.44
N LEU A 59 -5.30 -6.92 8.44
CA LEU A 59 -6.32 -7.08 7.40
C LEU A 59 -7.74 -6.93 7.97
N ASP A 60 -7.87 -6.72 9.26
CA ASP A 60 -9.13 -6.29 9.89
C ASP A 60 -9.41 -4.83 9.49
N PRO A 61 -10.58 -4.51 8.89
CA PRO A 61 -10.86 -3.18 8.36
C PRO A 61 -10.90 -2.09 9.43
N VAL A 62 -11.09 -2.45 10.70
CA VAL A 62 -11.05 -1.47 11.79
C VAL A 62 -9.65 -0.97 12.11
N GLN A 63 -8.60 -1.74 11.76
CA GLN A 63 -7.19 -1.46 12.06
C GLN A 63 -6.34 -1.16 10.82
N SER A 64 -6.74 -1.71 9.67
CA SER A 64 -5.98 -1.62 8.42
C SER A 64 -6.02 -0.21 7.83
N TYR A 65 -4.85 0.44 7.72
CA TYR A 65 -4.75 1.81 7.19
C TYR A 65 -3.49 2.08 6.36
N SER A 66 -2.63 1.12 6.16
CA SER A 66 -1.46 1.31 5.30
C SER A 66 -1.71 0.83 3.87
N SER A 67 -1.04 1.44 2.88
CA SER A 67 -1.27 1.18 1.45
C SER A 67 -1.08 -0.28 1.04
N ASN A 68 -0.13 -0.99 1.67
CA ASN A 68 0.10 -2.42 1.45
C ASN A 68 -1.02 -3.30 2.01
N GLU A 69 -1.77 -2.83 3.01
CA GLU A 69 -2.94 -3.49 3.57
C GLU A 69 -4.20 -3.19 2.74
N ILE A 70 -4.41 -1.91 2.40
CA ILE A 70 -5.55 -1.46 1.60
C ILE A 70 -5.59 -2.15 0.23
N GLN A 71 -4.45 -2.46 -0.36
CA GLN A 71 -4.36 -3.24 -1.59
C GLN A 71 -5.09 -4.58 -1.52
N LEU A 72 -5.14 -5.21 -0.34
CA LEU A 72 -5.82 -6.48 -0.10
C LEU A 72 -7.23 -6.27 0.43
N THR A 73 -7.38 -5.43 1.46
CA THR A 73 -8.66 -5.24 2.16
C THR A 73 -9.74 -4.65 1.25
N SER A 74 -9.38 -3.77 0.31
CA SER A 74 -10.33 -3.21 -0.67
C SER A 74 -10.86 -4.21 -1.71
N GLN A 75 -10.25 -5.40 -1.83
CA GLN A 75 -10.77 -6.47 -2.67
C GLN A 75 -11.75 -7.40 -1.93
N ILE A 76 -11.70 -7.38 -0.59
CA ILE A 76 -12.43 -8.30 0.29
C ILE A 76 -13.66 -7.62 0.90
N TYR A 77 -13.52 -6.34 1.27
CA TYR A 77 -14.57 -5.57 1.94
C TYR A 77 -15.23 -4.58 1.00
N GLN A 78 -16.54 -4.38 1.17
CA GLN A 78 -17.33 -3.44 0.38
C GLN A 78 -17.97 -2.38 1.28
N PRO A 79 -17.45 -1.15 1.29
CA PRO A 79 -18.12 -0.02 1.91
C PRO A 79 -19.40 0.37 1.16
N PRO A 80 -20.24 1.29 1.70
CA PRO A 80 -21.48 1.73 1.05
C PRO A 80 -21.27 2.37 -0.32
N LEU A 81 -20.19 3.14 -0.49
CA LEU A 81 -19.89 3.90 -1.69
C LEU A 81 -18.53 3.49 -2.29
N GLN A 82 -18.32 3.87 -3.54
CA GLN A 82 -17.05 3.73 -4.25
C GLN A 82 -16.86 4.87 -5.25
N TYR A 83 -15.66 5.03 -5.79
CA TYR A 83 -15.41 5.93 -6.92
C TYR A 83 -15.74 5.24 -8.24
N HIS A 84 -16.36 6.00 -9.15
CA HIS A 84 -16.57 5.52 -10.52
C HIS A 84 -15.23 5.24 -11.19
N PHE A 85 -15.08 4.06 -11.80
CA PHE A 85 -13.80 3.60 -12.32
C PHE A 85 -13.24 4.51 -13.42
N LEU A 86 -14.07 4.95 -14.37
CA LEU A 86 -13.63 5.66 -15.57
C LEU A 86 -13.80 7.19 -15.49
N LYS A 87 -14.80 7.73 -14.75
CA LYS A 87 -15.09 9.18 -14.73
C LYS A 87 -13.99 10.00 -14.06
N ARG A 88 -13.68 11.14 -14.67
CA ARG A 88 -12.85 12.21 -14.11
C ARG A 88 -13.56 13.56 -14.36
N PRO A 89 -13.61 14.49 -13.38
CA PRO A 89 -13.08 14.34 -12.01
C PRO A 89 -13.70 13.15 -11.27
N LEU A 90 -13.07 12.74 -10.17
CA LEU A 90 -13.51 11.60 -9.37
C LEU A 90 -14.94 11.77 -8.90
N THR A 91 -15.79 10.79 -9.19
CA THR A 91 -17.22 10.82 -8.89
C THR A 91 -17.56 9.65 -7.98
N LEU A 92 -18.25 9.91 -6.87
CA LEU A 92 -18.77 8.89 -5.98
C LEU A 92 -20.00 8.24 -6.59
N ILE A 93 -20.10 6.93 -6.43
CA ILE A 93 -21.27 6.12 -6.82
C ILE A 93 -21.59 5.11 -5.71
N PRO A 94 -22.84 4.61 -5.63
CA PRO A 94 -23.19 3.51 -4.75
C PRO A 94 -22.35 2.26 -5.04
N GLN A 95 -21.95 1.54 -3.98
CA GLN A 95 -21.34 0.20 -4.07
C GLN A 95 -22.28 -0.86 -3.52
N THR A 96 -22.43 -0.95 -2.19
CA THR A 96 -23.46 -1.77 -1.56
C THR A 96 -24.73 -0.99 -1.29
N ALA A 97 -24.63 0.34 -1.19
CA ALA A 97 -25.81 1.19 -1.10
C ALA A 97 -26.67 1.09 -2.37
N SER A 98 -27.98 1.25 -2.22
CA SER A 98 -28.95 1.26 -3.33
C SER A 98 -28.98 2.61 -4.06
N SER A 99 -28.62 3.69 -3.35
CA SER A 99 -28.53 5.07 -3.85
C SER A 99 -27.48 5.85 -3.06
N MET A 100 -27.17 7.07 -3.48
CA MET A 100 -26.35 7.98 -2.67
C MET A 100 -27.07 8.28 -1.35
N PRO A 101 -26.32 8.39 -0.21
CA PRO A 101 -26.91 8.70 1.08
C PRO A 101 -27.72 10.01 1.08
N THR A 102 -28.85 10.01 1.77
CA THR A 102 -29.62 11.23 2.01
C THR A 102 -29.10 11.94 3.24
N VAL A 103 -28.73 13.22 3.11
CA VAL A 103 -28.24 14.04 4.22
C VAL A 103 -29.30 15.01 4.66
N SER A 104 -29.59 15.07 5.96
CA SER A 104 -30.51 16.01 6.58
C SER A 104 -29.84 16.75 7.72
N TYR A 105 -30.07 18.05 7.84
CA TYR A 105 -29.51 18.92 8.86
C TYR A 105 -30.55 19.26 9.94
N PHE A 106 -30.11 19.38 11.18
CA PHE A 106 -30.94 19.65 12.33
C PHE A 106 -30.34 20.70 13.25
N ASP A 107 -31.16 21.50 13.88
CA ASP A 107 -30.76 22.42 14.94
C ASP A 107 -30.63 21.72 16.31
N SER A 108 -30.24 22.48 17.35
CA SER A 108 -30.11 21.98 18.73
C SER A 108 -31.42 21.50 19.37
N ASN A 109 -32.57 21.91 18.83
CA ASN A 109 -33.90 21.49 19.29
C ASN A 109 -34.40 20.26 18.52
N GLY A 110 -33.64 19.77 17.53
CA GLY A 110 -34.04 18.66 16.68
C GLY A 110 -34.98 19.04 15.53
N ALA A 111 -35.15 20.34 15.25
CA ALA A 111 -35.91 20.78 14.09
C ALA A 111 -35.07 20.64 12.81
N ARG A 112 -35.67 20.07 11.76
CA ARG A 112 -35.02 19.90 10.46
C ARG A 112 -34.80 21.27 9.81
N LEU A 113 -33.57 21.48 9.33
CA LEU A 113 -33.14 22.70 8.66
C LEU A 113 -33.12 22.53 7.14
N PRO A 114 -33.30 23.62 6.36
CA PRO A 114 -33.02 23.66 4.93
C PRO A 114 -31.56 23.33 4.63
N VAL A 115 -31.27 22.80 3.44
CA VAL A 115 -29.92 22.38 3.02
C VAL A 115 -28.93 23.56 2.95
N ASP A 116 -29.42 24.74 2.64
CA ASP A 116 -28.65 25.99 2.54
C ASP A 116 -28.54 26.77 3.87
N SER A 117 -28.91 26.15 4.99
CA SER A 117 -28.77 26.77 6.31
C SER A 117 -27.33 27.06 6.66
N ALA A 118 -27.08 28.18 7.34
CA ALA A 118 -25.77 28.55 7.83
C ALA A 118 -25.22 27.46 8.79
N ASP A 119 -23.94 27.12 8.64
CA ASP A 119 -23.27 26.04 9.37
C ASP A 119 -23.41 26.22 10.90
N THR A 120 -23.36 27.46 11.39
CA THR A 120 -23.54 27.80 12.81
C THR A 120 -24.91 27.43 13.39
N ARG A 121 -25.92 27.17 12.57
CA ARG A 121 -27.27 26.73 12.98
C ARG A 121 -27.39 25.22 13.04
N ILE A 122 -26.48 24.50 12.37
CA ILE A 122 -26.54 23.04 12.25
C ILE A 122 -25.89 22.43 13.50
N ALA A 123 -26.71 21.84 14.37
CA ALA A 123 -26.21 21.12 15.54
C ALA A 123 -25.75 19.71 15.19
N TYR A 124 -26.42 19.06 14.23
CA TYR A 124 -26.03 17.75 13.73
C TYR A 124 -26.60 17.46 12.34
N SER A 125 -25.91 16.56 11.65
CA SER A 125 -26.31 16.01 10.35
C SER A 125 -26.69 14.54 10.50
N VAL A 126 -27.66 14.07 9.72
CA VAL A 126 -28.06 12.67 9.66
C VAL A 126 -27.85 12.16 8.25
N TYR A 127 -26.99 11.16 8.12
CA TYR A 127 -26.77 10.43 6.89
C TYR A 127 -27.61 9.15 6.93
N GLU A 128 -28.58 9.03 6.02
CA GLU A 128 -29.40 7.83 5.85
C GLU A 128 -28.88 7.04 4.67
N ILE A 129 -28.53 5.78 4.92
CA ILE A 129 -27.92 4.86 3.96
C ILE A 129 -28.85 3.65 3.79
N SER A 130 -29.34 3.43 2.55
CA SER A 130 -30.10 2.25 2.17
C SER A 130 -29.21 1.27 1.41
N ILE A 131 -29.21 0.00 1.78
CA ILE A 131 -28.38 -1.08 1.23
C ILE A 131 -29.19 -1.89 0.22
N ARG A 132 -28.56 -2.38 -0.83
CA ARG A 132 -29.17 -3.35 -1.75
C ARG A 132 -29.35 -4.70 -1.06
N SER A 133 -30.53 -5.32 -1.21
CA SER A 133 -30.76 -6.70 -0.80
C SER A 133 -30.03 -7.71 -1.71
N GLY A 134 -29.87 -8.93 -1.27
CA GLY A 134 -29.28 -10.01 -2.04
C GLY A 134 -27.74 -10.00 -2.12
N ILE A 135 -27.07 -9.23 -1.27
CA ILE A 135 -25.61 -9.27 -1.11
C ILE A 135 -25.28 -10.28 -0.02
N PHE A 136 -24.37 -11.22 -0.31
CA PHE A 136 -23.98 -12.29 0.61
C PHE A 136 -22.52 -12.24 0.97
N TYR A 137 -22.20 -12.63 2.21
CA TYR A 137 -20.81 -12.85 2.61
C TYR A 137 -20.18 -14.04 1.89
N GLN A 138 -18.85 -14.02 1.77
CA GLN A 138 -18.09 -15.18 1.31
C GLN A 138 -18.40 -16.43 2.14
N PRO A 139 -18.26 -17.64 1.59
CA PRO A 139 -18.38 -18.87 2.39
C PRO A 139 -17.33 -18.88 3.52
N HIS A 140 -17.81 -19.05 4.77
CA HIS A 140 -16.92 -19.07 5.94
C HIS A 140 -17.45 -19.98 7.06
N PRO A 141 -16.58 -20.66 7.85
CA PRO A 141 -17.00 -21.50 8.99
C PRO A 141 -17.82 -20.76 10.05
N ALA A 142 -17.59 -19.45 10.23
CA ALA A 142 -18.37 -18.63 11.17
C ALA A 142 -19.88 -18.64 10.91
N PHE A 143 -20.31 -18.92 9.69
CA PHE A 143 -21.72 -19.01 9.29
C PHE A 143 -22.25 -20.42 9.17
N ALA A 144 -21.41 -21.44 9.38
CA ALA A 144 -21.84 -22.84 9.30
C ALA A 144 -22.89 -23.15 10.38
N LYS A 145 -23.99 -23.79 9.97
CA LYS A 145 -25.09 -24.15 10.85
C LYS A 145 -25.18 -25.69 11.01
N ASP A 146 -25.64 -26.12 12.16
CA ASP A 146 -26.04 -27.51 12.41
C ASP A 146 -27.45 -27.80 11.84
N GLU A 147 -27.90 -29.03 11.96
CA GLU A 147 -29.23 -29.47 11.50
C GLU A 147 -30.40 -28.71 12.19
N LYS A 148 -30.14 -28.10 13.36
CA LYS A 148 -31.10 -27.31 14.13
C LYS A 148 -31.03 -25.82 13.80
N GLY A 149 -30.11 -25.39 12.92
CA GLY A 149 -29.91 -23.99 12.55
C GLY A 149 -29.03 -23.21 13.52
N HIS A 150 -28.41 -23.83 14.53
CA HIS A 150 -27.44 -23.14 15.40
C HIS A 150 -26.09 -23.05 14.74
N LEU A 151 -25.34 -21.99 15.07
CA LEU A 151 -23.97 -21.79 14.58
C LEU A 151 -23.04 -22.88 15.09
N ARG A 152 -22.56 -23.73 14.16
CA ARG A 152 -21.87 -24.99 14.44
C ARG A 152 -20.55 -24.80 15.21
N TYR A 153 -19.82 -23.75 14.89
CA TYR A 153 -18.47 -23.53 15.39
C TYR A 153 -18.38 -22.37 16.39
N HIS A 154 -19.46 -22.06 17.10
CA HIS A 154 -19.48 -21.04 18.15
C HIS A 154 -19.50 -21.68 19.54
N GLY A 155 -18.36 -22.08 20.04
CA GLY A 155 -18.15 -22.77 21.33
C GLY A 155 -16.86 -23.60 21.30
N LEU A 156 -15.94 -23.31 20.36
CA LEU A 156 -14.70 -24.05 20.20
C LEU A 156 -13.73 -23.82 21.36
N THR A 157 -13.30 -24.93 21.94
CA THR A 157 -12.23 -24.96 22.95
C THR A 157 -10.88 -25.12 22.30
N VAL A 158 -9.81 -24.95 23.09
CA VAL A 158 -8.43 -25.21 22.64
C VAL A 158 -8.27 -26.66 22.13
N GLN A 159 -8.99 -27.62 22.75
CA GLN A 159 -8.92 -29.03 22.40
C GLN A 159 -9.55 -29.29 21.01
N ASP A 160 -10.67 -28.63 20.69
CA ASP A 160 -11.33 -28.75 19.38
C ASP A 160 -10.47 -28.26 18.24
N MET A 161 -9.53 -27.36 18.52
CA MET A 161 -8.63 -26.76 17.53
C MET A 161 -7.35 -27.59 17.30
N GLN A 162 -7.12 -28.72 17.91
CA GLN A 162 -5.85 -29.49 17.78
C GLN A 162 -5.52 -29.87 16.34
N SER A 163 -6.52 -30.29 15.56
CA SER A 163 -6.37 -30.68 14.15
C SER A 163 -6.57 -29.53 13.15
N ILE A 164 -6.93 -28.34 13.62
CA ILE A 164 -7.21 -27.18 12.76
C ILE A 164 -5.97 -26.29 12.68
N HIS A 165 -5.39 -26.11 11.50
CA HIS A 165 -4.20 -25.30 11.24
C HIS A 165 -4.46 -24.10 10.34
N LYS A 166 -5.56 -24.12 9.58
CA LYS A 166 -6.02 -23.06 8.68
C LYS A 166 -7.55 -23.10 8.56
N ILE A 167 -8.16 -22.04 8.10
CA ILE A 167 -9.62 -21.94 7.96
C ILE A 167 -10.20 -23.03 7.05
N SER A 168 -9.49 -23.46 6.02
CA SER A 168 -9.95 -24.53 5.12
C SER A 168 -9.93 -25.93 5.74
N ASP A 169 -9.45 -26.09 6.97
CA ASP A 169 -9.51 -27.37 7.69
C ASP A 169 -10.88 -27.59 8.37
N PHE A 170 -11.72 -26.56 8.43
CA PHE A 170 -13.11 -26.71 8.86
C PHE A 170 -13.93 -27.39 7.77
N GLU A 171 -14.61 -28.45 8.10
CA GLU A 171 -15.38 -29.27 7.17
C GLU A 171 -16.59 -28.55 6.58
N HIS A 172 -17.21 -27.66 7.36
CA HIS A 172 -18.45 -26.99 6.95
C HIS A 172 -18.24 -25.47 6.89
N THR A 173 -18.79 -24.87 5.86
CA THR A 173 -18.91 -23.43 5.69
C THR A 173 -20.35 -23.04 5.49
N GLY A 174 -20.67 -21.77 5.71
CA GLY A 174 -21.96 -21.18 5.44
C GLY A 174 -21.83 -19.77 4.92
N THR A 175 -22.94 -19.14 4.67
CA THR A 175 -23.05 -17.74 4.28
C THR A 175 -24.30 -17.13 4.87
N ARG A 176 -24.40 -15.81 4.91
CA ARG A 176 -25.65 -15.10 5.12
C ARG A 176 -25.70 -13.78 4.37
N GLU A 177 -26.89 -13.26 4.21
CA GLU A 177 -27.12 -11.97 3.59
C GLU A 177 -26.62 -10.82 4.46
N LEU A 178 -26.09 -9.79 3.81
CA LEU A 178 -25.68 -8.52 4.38
C LEU A 178 -26.91 -7.72 4.85
N VAL A 179 -26.85 -7.19 6.07
CA VAL A 179 -27.90 -6.34 6.65
C VAL A 179 -27.32 -5.06 7.26
N ALA A 180 -28.18 -4.08 7.54
CA ALA A 180 -27.82 -2.78 8.13
C ALA A 180 -27.05 -2.92 9.45
N ASP A 181 -27.39 -3.91 10.26
CA ASP A 181 -26.73 -4.17 11.55
C ASP A 181 -25.24 -4.47 11.41
N ASP A 182 -24.76 -5.00 10.26
CA ASP A 182 -23.34 -5.29 10.04
C ASP A 182 -22.50 -4.00 9.90
N TYR A 183 -23.08 -2.97 9.29
CA TYR A 183 -22.46 -1.64 9.23
C TYR A 183 -22.46 -0.96 10.59
N ILE A 184 -23.57 -1.03 11.31
CA ILE A 184 -23.68 -0.52 12.67
C ILE A 184 -22.66 -1.22 13.57
N TYR A 185 -22.51 -2.54 13.44
CA TYR A 185 -21.56 -3.33 14.20
C TYR A 185 -20.12 -2.89 13.93
N GLN A 186 -19.75 -2.66 12.67
CA GLN A 186 -18.42 -2.17 12.32
C GLN A 186 -18.17 -0.76 12.86
N ILE A 187 -19.14 0.15 12.81
CA ILE A 187 -19.01 1.48 13.43
C ILE A 187 -18.76 1.37 14.94
N LYS A 188 -19.45 0.46 15.61
CA LYS A 188 -19.22 0.15 17.04
C LYS A 188 -17.81 -0.41 17.30
N ARG A 189 -17.27 -1.23 16.38
CA ARG A 189 -15.91 -1.78 16.46
C ARG A 189 -14.82 -0.70 16.42
N LEU A 190 -15.06 0.48 15.80
CA LEU A 190 -14.12 1.62 15.85
C LEU A 190 -13.77 2.02 17.28
N ALA A 191 -14.70 1.85 18.22
CA ALA A 191 -14.55 2.21 19.64
C ALA A 191 -14.11 1.05 20.53
N HIS A 192 -13.89 -0.15 19.99
CA HIS A 192 -13.51 -1.34 20.77
C HIS A 192 -12.12 -1.17 21.39
N PRO A 193 -11.95 -1.31 22.74
CA PRO A 193 -10.72 -0.97 23.44
C PRO A 193 -9.51 -1.84 23.05
N GLY A 194 -9.74 -3.05 22.53
CA GLY A 194 -8.68 -3.97 22.11
C GLY A 194 -8.26 -3.84 20.64
N LEU A 195 -9.01 -3.11 19.79
CA LEU A 195 -8.75 -3.06 18.35
C LEU A 195 -7.91 -1.86 17.92
N HIS A 196 -7.85 -0.80 18.70
CA HIS A 196 -7.01 0.39 18.44
C HIS A 196 -7.16 0.98 17.03
N SER A 197 -8.41 1.29 16.65
CA SER A 197 -8.67 1.90 15.34
C SER A 197 -7.90 3.22 15.15
N PRO A 198 -7.16 3.39 14.05
CA PRO A 198 -6.39 4.61 13.78
C PRO A 198 -7.27 5.84 13.55
N ILE A 199 -8.53 5.65 13.12
CA ILE A 199 -9.46 6.75 12.87
C ILE A 199 -10.39 7.04 14.06
N PHE A 200 -10.28 6.29 15.16
CA PHE A 200 -11.16 6.45 16.32
C PHE A 200 -11.17 7.90 16.84
N GLY A 201 -9.99 8.51 16.99
CA GLY A 201 -9.87 9.88 17.48
C GLY A 201 -10.70 10.87 16.68
N LEU A 202 -10.56 10.84 15.35
CA LEU A 202 -11.30 11.68 14.42
C LEU A 202 -12.80 11.37 14.43
N MET A 203 -13.16 10.10 14.30
CA MET A 203 -14.57 9.69 14.25
C MET A 203 -15.31 9.95 15.55
N ALA A 204 -14.66 9.89 16.69
CA ALA A 204 -15.26 10.22 18.01
C ALA A 204 -15.56 11.71 18.17
N ASP A 205 -14.94 12.58 17.40
CA ASP A 205 -15.26 14.00 17.37
C ASP A 205 -16.53 14.26 16.53
N TYR A 206 -16.78 13.43 15.52
CA TYR A 206 -17.93 13.59 14.62
C TYR A 206 -19.12 12.70 14.95
N ILE A 207 -18.94 11.39 15.11
CA ILE A 207 -20.06 10.47 15.36
C ILE A 207 -20.61 10.68 16.77
N THR A 208 -21.88 11.04 16.86
CA THR A 208 -22.56 11.34 18.14
C THR A 208 -22.45 10.16 19.12
N GLY A 209 -21.92 10.42 20.31
CA GLY A 209 -21.83 9.42 21.38
C GLY A 209 -20.73 8.35 21.23
N LEU A 210 -19.88 8.41 20.18
CA LEU A 210 -18.85 7.38 19.96
C LEU A 210 -17.77 7.40 21.06
N ARG A 211 -17.41 8.57 21.58
CA ARG A 211 -16.45 8.73 22.67
C ARG A 211 -16.97 8.17 23.99
N GLU A 212 -18.20 8.49 24.32
CA GLU A 212 -18.93 7.99 25.49
C GLU A 212 -19.10 6.45 25.41
N TYR A 213 -19.45 5.95 24.24
CA TYR A 213 -19.53 4.53 23.95
C TYR A 213 -18.20 3.80 24.20
N ALA A 214 -17.08 4.37 23.73
CA ALA A 214 -15.75 3.81 23.97
C ALA A 214 -15.39 3.76 25.46
N ASN A 215 -15.81 4.76 26.25
CA ASN A 215 -15.62 4.75 27.70
C ASN A 215 -16.43 3.63 28.35
N THR A 216 -17.69 3.47 27.98
CA THR A 216 -18.56 2.39 28.45
C THR A 216 -17.94 1.02 28.15
N LEU A 217 -17.46 0.78 26.91
CA LEU A 217 -16.83 -0.49 26.55
C LEU A 217 -15.53 -0.73 27.32
N ARG A 218 -14.75 0.31 27.59
CA ARG A 218 -13.50 0.21 28.37
C ARG A 218 -13.77 -0.16 29.82
N ASP A 219 -14.80 0.42 30.42
CA ASP A 219 -15.17 0.11 31.81
C ASP A 219 -15.76 -1.29 31.91
N GLU A 220 -16.60 -1.70 30.98
CA GLU A 220 -17.12 -3.07 30.91
C GLU A 220 -15.98 -4.10 30.73
N ALA A 221 -15.01 -3.83 29.84
CA ALA A 221 -13.86 -4.70 29.62
C ALA A 221 -13.01 -4.91 30.89
N LYS A 222 -12.92 -3.92 31.79
CA LYS A 222 -12.21 -4.03 33.07
C LYS A 222 -12.93 -4.96 34.07
N THR A 223 -14.26 -5.04 33.99
CA THR A 223 -15.07 -5.84 34.93
C THR A 223 -15.14 -7.31 34.54
N ARG A 224 -14.88 -7.62 33.27
CA ARG A 224 -14.92 -9.01 32.74
C ARG A 224 -13.63 -9.74 33.12
N SER A 225 -13.80 -10.97 33.61
CA SER A 225 -12.69 -11.87 33.90
C SER A 225 -12.21 -12.59 32.64
N GLY A 226 -10.93 -12.50 32.30
CA GLY A 226 -10.32 -13.20 31.18
C GLY A 226 -10.67 -12.60 29.80
N ASN A 227 -10.39 -13.34 28.72
CA ASN A 227 -10.69 -12.98 27.34
C ASN A 227 -12.16 -13.30 26.95
N SER A 228 -13.14 -12.88 27.77
CA SER A 228 -14.55 -13.10 27.42
C SER A 228 -14.97 -12.14 26.29
N PHE A 229 -15.66 -12.67 25.28
CA PHE A 229 -16.17 -11.90 24.15
C PHE A 229 -17.02 -10.71 24.61
N LEU A 230 -16.67 -9.52 24.15
CA LEU A 230 -17.42 -8.29 24.38
C LEU A 230 -18.41 -8.10 23.24
N ASP A 231 -19.65 -8.55 23.43
CA ASP A 231 -20.68 -8.45 22.40
C ASP A 231 -21.16 -6.99 22.26
N LEU A 232 -20.72 -6.35 21.19
CA LEU A 232 -21.06 -4.95 20.93
C LEU A 232 -22.53 -4.70 20.66
N ARG A 233 -23.33 -5.77 20.40
CA ARG A 233 -24.79 -5.65 20.20
C ARG A 233 -25.51 -5.29 21.49
N ASP A 234 -24.94 -5.67 22.63
CA ASP A 234 -25.53 -5.40 23.96
C ASP A 234 -25.46 -3.93 24.37
N PHE A 235 -24.63 -3.13 23.69
CA PHE A 235 -24.39 -1.73 24.04
C PHE A 235 -24.93 -0.78 22.96
N PRO A 236 -25.86 0.13 23.29
CA PRO A 236 -26.39 1.09 22.32
C PRO A 236 -25.35 2.20 22.04
N LEU A 237 -25.25 2.62 20.76
CA LEU A 237 -24.49 3.80 20.33
C LEU A 237 -25.48 4.85 19.81
N ALA A 238 -25.52 6.03 20.45
CA ALA A 238 -26.47 7.09 20.14
C ALA A 238 -26.35 7.68 18.73
N GLY A 239 -25.16 7.55 18.12
CA GLY A 239 -24.86 8.07 16.78
C GLY A 239 -25.25 7.15 15.64
N VAL A 240 -25.79 5.96 15.88
CA VAL A 240 -26.20 5.02 14.83
C VAL A 240 -27.58 4.45 15.14
N GLU A 241 -28.41 4.30 14.12
CA GLU A 241 -29.78 3.82 14.25
C GLU A 241 -30.10 2.84 13.10
N ARG A 242 -30.63 1.66 13.44
CA ARG A 242 -31.23 0.75 12.46
C ARG A 242 -32.67 1.17 12.22
N ILE A 243 -33.04 1.42 10.98
CA ILE A 243 -34.43 1.72 10.58
C ILE A 243 -35.15 0.42 10.21
N ASP A 244 -34.53 -0.38 9.36
CA ASP A 244 -34.96 -1.72 8.95
C ASP A 244 -33.78 -2.59 8.59
N ASP A 245 -33.98 -3.77 7.99
CA ASP A 245 -32.92 -4.72 7.65
C ASP A 245 -31.92 -4.17 6.64
N TYR A 246 -32.32 -3.17 5.84
CA TYR A 246 -31.51 -2.61 4.75
C TYR A 246 -31.29 -1.11 4.86
N THR A 247 -31.74 -0.47 5.96
CA THR A 247 -31.58 0.98 6.14
C THR A 247 -31.05 1.31 7.52
N TYR A 248 -30.01 2.13 7.57
CA TYR A 248 -29.45 2.65 8.80
C TYR A 248 -29.10 4.14 8.69
N ARG A 249 -28.95 4.79 9.83
CA ARG A 249 -28.58 6.20 9.93
C ARG A 249 -27.31 6.37 10.77
N ILE A 250 -26.51 7.37 10.36
CA ILE A 250 -25.37 7.85 11.13
C ILE A 250 -25.62 9.33 11.46
N ARG A 251 -25.52 9.68 12.75
CA ARG A 251 -25.63 11.05 13.23
C ARG A 251 -24.26 11.64 13.46
N ILE A 252 -23.97 12.73 12.75
CA ILE A 252 -22.70 13.46 12.79
C ILE A 252 -22.94 14.79 13.49
N LYS A 253 -22.08 15.17 14.46
CA LYS A 253 -22.11 16.47 15.14
C LYS A 253 -21.78 17.58 14.14
N GLY A 254 -22.58 18.64 14.11
CA GLY A 254 -22.41 19.76 13.20
C GLY A 254 -22.62 19.37 11.73
N LYS A 255 -21.89 20.05 10.86
CA LYS A 255 -21.78 19.80 9.43
C LYS A 255 -20.39 19.29 9.11
N TYR A 256 -20.28 18.14 8.45
CA TYR A 256 -19.00 17.59 8.01
C TYR A 256 -19.17 17.03 6.58
N PRO A 257 -19.02 17.88 5.56
CA PRO A 257 -19.27 17.51 4.17
C PRO A 257 -18.38 16.35 3.69
N GLN A 258 -17.15 16.24 4.21
CA GLN A 258 -16.18 15.21 3.86
C GLN A 258 -16.57 13.81 4.38
N PHE A 259 -17.56 13.71 5.28
CA PHE A 259 -17.99 12.41 5.80
C PHE A 259 -18.43 11.43 4.70
N ILE A 260 -18.96 11.93 3.59
CA ILE A 260 -19.39 11.08 2.47
C ILE A 260 -18.22 10.29 1.86
N TYR A 261 -17.00 10.83 1.88
CA TYR A 261 -15.81 10.13 1.40
C TYR A 261 -15.40 8.97 2.32
N TRP A 262 -15.62 9.11 3.63
CA TRP A 262 -15.35 8.03 4.59
C TRP A 262 -16.19 6.77 4.30
N LEU A 263 -17.37 6.95 3.72
CA LEU A 263 -18.24 5.86 3.30
C LEU A 263 -17.70 5.07 2.09
N THR A 264 -16.55 5.44 1.53
CA THR A 264 -15.82 4.67 0.51
C THR A 264 -14.69 3.82 1.10
N MET A 265 -14.40 3.97 2.39
CA MET A 265 -13.25 3.35 3.04
C MET A 265 -13.64 2.08 3.78
N ALA A 266 -12.71 1.14 3.87
CA ALA A 266 -12.92 -0.15 4.54
C ALA A 266 -13.35 -0.02 6.02
N PHE A 267 -13.02 1.09 6.68
CA PHE A 267 -13.47 1.38 8.05
C PHE A 267 -14.99 1.39 8.21
N PHE A 268 -15.71 1.72 7.15
CA PHE A 268 -17.19 1.71 7.08
C PHE A 268 -17.73 0.54 6.27
N ALA A 269 -16.92 -0.47 5.95
CA ALA A 269 -17.39 -1.71 5.36
C ALA A 269 -18.03 -2.62 6.44
N PRO A 270 -18.99 -3.48 6.08
CA PRO A 270 -19.72 -4.28 7.05
C PRO A 270 -18.87 -5.41 7.63
N ILE A 271 -19.01 -5.66 8.92
CA ILE A 271 -18.45 -6.84 9.60
C ILE A 271 -19.59 -7.60 10.28
N PRO A 272 -19.76 -8.89 9.98
CA PRO A 272 -20.75 -9.73 10.65
C PRO A 272 -20.31 -10.07 12.07
N TRP A 273 -21.16 -9.90 13.05
CA TRP A 273 -20.87 -10.22 14.45
C TRP A 273 -20.48 -11.69 14.65
N GLU A 274 -20.97 -12.56 13.77
CA GLU A 274 -20.64 -13.98 13.79
C GLU A 274 -19.14 -14.21 13.56
N ALA A 275 -18.52 -13.47 12.66
CA ALA A 275 -17.08 -13.57 12.42
C ALA A 275 -16.27 -13.05 13.61
N ASP A 276 -16.66 -11.92 14.19
CA ASP A 276 -15.99 -11.35 15.36
C ASP A 276 -16.07 -12.32 16.56
N ARG A 277 -17.25 -12.87 16.84
CA ARG A 277 -17.45 -13.86 17.87
C ARG A 277 -16.68 -15.17 17.59
N PHE A 278 -16.66 -15.63 16.32
CA PHE A 278 -15.95 -16.83 15.92
C PHE A 278 -14.46 -16.75 16.25
N PHE A 279 -13.81 -15.63 15.90
CA PHE A 279 -12.39 -15.43 16.16
C PHE A 279 -12.06 -15.08 17.62
N SER A 280 -13.05 -14.67 18.42
CA SER A 280 -12.85 -14.32 19.84
C SER A 280 -12.87 -15.54 20.78
N GLN A 281 -13.04 -16.76 20.27
CA GLN A 281 -13.07 -17.97 21.06
C GLN A 281 -11.68 -18.37 21.56
N PRO A 282 -11.55 -19.00 22.76
CA PRO A 282 -10.25 -19.38 23.33
C PRO A 282 -9.37 -20.20 22.38
N GLY A 283 -9.94 -21.18 21.68
CA GLY A 283 -9.20 -22.00 20.72
C GLY A 283 -8.67 -21.21 19.52
N MET A 284 -9.39 -20.19 19.07
CA MET A 284 -8.96 -19.30 17.98
C MET A 284 -7.84 -18.38 18.44
N ILE A 285 -7.98 -17.76 19.61
CA ILE A 285 -7.00 -16.86 20.19
C ILE A 285 -5.65 -17.57 20.40
N GLU A 286 -5.66 -18.80 20.94
CA GLU A 286 -4.44 -19.57 21.16
C GLU A 286 -3.72 -19.92 19.85
N LYS A 287 -4.47 -20.21 18.80
CA LYS A 287 -3.93 -20.47 17.46
C LYS A 287 -3.61 -19.20 16.67
N ASN A 288 -3.86 -18.03 17.25
CA ASN A 288 -3.72 -16.72 16.60
C ASN A 288 -4.57 -16.61 15.31
N PHE A 289 -5.77 -17.21 15.30
CA PHE A 289 -6.74 -17.03 14.23
C PHE A 289 -7.54 -15.75 14.50
N SER A 290 -7.60 -14.87 13.54
CA SER A 290 -8.24 -13.55 13.67
C SER A 290 -8.70 -13.02 12.31
N LEU A 291 -9.44 -11.93 12.30
CA LEU A 291 -9.79 -11.20 11.07
C LEU A 291 -8.54 -10.65 10.35
N ASP A 292 -7.44 -10.42 11.06
CA ASP A 292 -6.16 -10.03 10.44
C ASP A 292 -5.54 -11.14 9.57
N TRP A 293 -5.84 -12.39 9.88
CA TRP A 293 -5.33 -13.55 9.14
C TRP A 293 -6.34 -14.13 8.16
N TYR A 294 -7.61 -14.04 8.49
CA TYR A 294 -8.71 -14.64 7.74
C TYR A 294 -9.88 -13.65 7.61
N PRO A 295 -9.70 -12.60 6.80
CA PRO A 295 -10.72 -11.58 6.60
C PRO A 295 -11.99 -12.15 6.00
N VAL A 296 -13.15 -11.63 6.42
CA VAL A 296 -14.48 -12.06 6.01
C VAL A 296 -15.26 -10.88 5.44
N GLY A 297 -15.54 -10.90 4.15
CA GLY A 297 -16.21 -9.80 3.46
C GLY A 297 -17.22 -10.23 2.41
N THR A 298 -17.82 -9.22 1.79
CA THR A 298 -18.79 -9.36 0.68
C THR A 298 -18.15 -9.08 -0.68
N GLY A 299 -16.88 -8.70 -0.71
CA GLY A 299 -16.17 -8.22 -1.89
C GLY A 299 -15.98 -9.27 -2.99
N PRO A 300 -15.43 -8.83 -4.14
CA PRO A 300 -15.24 -9.69 -5.32
C PRO A 300 -14.26 -10.86 -5.08
N TYR A 301 -13.40 -10.73 -4.07
CA TYR A 301 -12.40 -11.74 -3.76
C TYR A 301 -12.39 -12.09 -2.28
N MET A 302 -11.91 -13.28 -1.97
CA MET A 302 -11.62 -13.77 -0.62
C MET A 302 -10.16 -14.23 -0.52
N LEU A 303 -9.54 -14.05 0.64
CA LEU A 303 -8.16 -14.45 0.90
C LEU A 303 -8.11 -15.94 1.22
N THR A 304 -7.58 -16.77 0.31
CA THR A 304 -7.52 -18.23 0.43
C THR A 304 -6.15 -18.75 0.89
N GLU A 305 -5.07 -18.02 0.60
CA GLU A 305 -3.74 -18.27 1.16
C GLU A 305 -3.17 -16.97 1.73
N ASN A 306 -2.80 -17.01 3.01
CA ASN A 306 -2.16 -15.89 3.69
C ASN A 306 -0.80 -16.32 4.25
N ASN A 307 0.25 -16.21 3.44
CA ASN A 307 1.62 -16.37 3.89
C ASN A 307 2.43 -15.08 3.58
N PRO A 308 2.41 -14.10 4.49
CA PRO A 308 3.04 -12.79 4.24
C PRO A 308 4.57 -12.84 4.15
N ASN A 309 5.17 -14.02 4.33
CA ASN A 309 6.60 -14.23 4.08
C ASN A 309 6.91 -14.70 2.65
N ARG A 310 5.91 -15.21 1.93
CA ARG A 310 6.12 -15.84 0.62
C ARG A 310 5.06 -15.46 -0.42
N ILE A 311 3.78 -15.70 -0.12
CA ILE A 311 2.69 -15.61 -1.10
C ILE A 311 1.36 -15.33 -0.39
N MET A 312 0.55 -14.47 -1.00
CA MET A 312 -0.84 -14.24 -0.62
C MET A 312 -1.72 -14.44 -1.85
N VAL A 313 -2.84 -15.15 -1.68
CA VAL A 313 -3.73 -15.49 -2.79
C VAL A 313 -5.14 -15.02 -2.52
N LEU A 314 -5.67 -14.25 -3.44
CA LEU A 314 -7.08 -13.90 -3.50
C LEU A 314 -7.76 -14.75 -4.60
N GLU A 315 -8.89 -15.37 -4.27
CA GLU A 315 -9.72 -16.09 -5.22
C GLU A 315 -11.11 -15.44 -5.29
N ARG A 316 -11.73 -15.57 -6.45
CA ARG A 316 -13.08 -15.04 -6.68
C ARG A 316 -14.05 -15.52 -5.60
N ASN A 317 -14.76 -14.57 -4.99
CA ASN A 317 -15.85 -14.90 -4.07
C ASN A 317 -17.05 -15.45 -4.86
N PRO A 318 -17.47 -16.71 -4.64
CA PRO A 318 -18.56 -17.31 -5.40
C PRO A 318 -19.92 -16.62 -5.16
N ASN A 319 -20.04 -15.90 -4.04
CA ASN A 319 -21.27 -15.20 -3.67
C ASN A 319 -21.29 -13.74 -4.18
N PHE A 320 -20.18 -13.27 -4.79
CA PHE A 320 -20.15 -11.91 -5.34
C PHE A 320 -20.96 -11.82 -6.62
N GLN A 321 -21.93 -10.89 -6.65
CA GLN A 321 -22.80 -10.63 -7.80
C GLN A 321 -23.34 -9.21 -7.79
N GLY A 322 -23.95 -8.81 -8.92
CA GLY A 322 -24.69 -7.55 -9.03
C GLY A 322 -23.84 -6.31 -9.30
N GLU A 323 -22.54 -6.46 -9.63
CA GLU A 323 -21.71 -5.39 -10.16
C GLU A 323 -21.31 -5.67 -11.62
N TYR A 324 -21.30 -4.60 -12.42
CA TYR A 324 -21.02 -4.66 -13.87
C TYR A 324 -19.93 -3.65 -14.22
N TYR A 325 -19.23 -3.93 -15.31
CA TYR A 325 -18.26 -3.00 -15.87
C TYR A 325 -18.98 -1.73 -16.37
N PRO A 326 -18.44 -0.51 -16.12
CA PRO A 326 -19.08 0.74 -16.49
C PRO A 326 -19.40 0.82 -17.99
N ASP A 327 -20.57 1.33 -18.32
CA ASP A 327 -21.04 1.60 -19.68
C ASP A 327 -20.81 3.05 -20.13
N GLU A 328 -20.31 3.90 -19.24
CA GLU A 328 -19.94 5.29 -19.50
C GLU A 328 -18.52 5.60 -19.01
N GLY A 329 -17.86 6.56 -19.69
CA GLY A 329 -16.50 7.01 -19.38
C GLY A 329 -16.21 8.36 -20.02
N MET A 330 -14.93 8.76 -20.00
CA MET A 330 -14.48 9.98 -20.68
C MET A 330 -14.34 9.72 -22.19
N PRO A 331 -14.36 10.76 -23.05
CA PRO A 331 -14.19 10.57 -24.50
C PRO A 331 -12.91 9.83 -24.89
N GLU A 332 -11.81 10.06 -24.18
CA GLU A 332 -10.54 9.33 -24.40
C GLU A 332 -10.61 7.85 -24.00
N ASP A 333 -11.50 7.46 -23.10
CA ASP A 333 -11.68 6.06 -22.69
C ASP A 333 -12.31 5.24 -23.84
N ILE A 334 -13.20 5.85 -24.61
CA ILE A 334 -13.77 5.26 -25.81
C ILE A 334 -12.68 5.00 -26.85
N GLN A 335 -11.82 6.00 -27.09
CA GLN A 335 -10.71 5.90 -28.03
C GLN A 335 -9.69 4.83 -27.62
N LYS A 336 -9.41 4.71 -26.33
CA LYS A 336 -8.52 3.71 -25.75
C LYS A 336 -9.16 2.32 -25.63
N GLY A 337 -10.44 2.18 -26.01
CA GLY A 337 -11.18 0.91 -26.00
C GLY A 337 -11.52 0.40 -24.60
N LEU A 338 -11.52 1.27 -23.58
CA LEU A 338 -11.85 0.91 -22.20
C LEU A 338 -13.33 0.58 -21.98
N LEU A 339 -14.20 0.88 -22.94
CA LEU A 339 -15.63 0.53 -22.88
C LEU A 339 -15.99 -0.77 -23.64
N ARG A 340 -15.00 -1.56 -24.09
CA ARG A 340 -15.26 -2.83 -24.82
C ARG A 340 -15.97 -3.88 -23.94
N ASP A 341 -15.80 -3.79 -22.64
CA ASP A 341 -16.40 -4.72 -21.67
C ASP A 341 -17.61 -4.13 -20.95
N ALA A 342 -18.17 -3.00 -21.42
CA ALA A 342 -19.34 -2.34 -20.87
C ALA A 342 -20.50 -3.32 -20.59
N GLY A 343 -21.10 -3.25 -19.40
CA GLY A 343 -22.21 -4.09 -18.99
C GLY A 343 -21.89 -5.55 -18.69
N LYS A 344 -20.63 -5.99 -18.80
CA LYS A 344 -20.25 -7.36 -18.42
C LYS A 344 -20.15 -7.51 -16.91
N PRO A 345 -20.53 -8.69 -16.35
CA PRO A 345 -20.45 -8.93 -14.91
C PRO A 345 -19.01 -8.98 -14.41
N LEU A 346 -18.78 -8.46 -13.21
CA LEU A 346 -17.51 -8.43 -12.51
C LEU A 346 -17.43 -9.55 -11.45
N PRO A 347 -16.22 -9.92 -10.99
CA PRO A 347 -14.89 -9.54 -11.48
C PRO A 347 -14.50 -10.33 -12.74
N PHE A 348 -13.56 -9.81 -13.55
CA PHE A 348 -13.05 -10.55 -14.70
C PHE A 348 -11.98 -11.58 -14.32
N ILE A 349 -11.13 -11.27 -13.36
CA ILE A 349 -10.02 -12.12 -12.91
C ILE A 349 -10.55 -13.13 -11.90
N ASP A 350 -10.16 -14.40 -12.04
CA ASP A 350 -10.62 -15.47 -11.13
C ASP A 350 -9.72 -15.65 -9.91
N LYS A 351 -8.43 -15.35 -10.07
CA LYS A 351 -7.42 -15.53 -9.02
C LYS A 351 -6.34 -14.46 -9.11
N ILE A 352 -5.88 -13.98 -7.97
CA ILE A 352 -4.77 -13.03 -7.87
C ILE A 352 -3.70 -13.64 -6.97
N VAL A 353 -2.48 -13.71 -7.47
CA VAL A 353 -1.32 -14.26 -6.76
C VAL A 353 -0.34 -13.14 -6.50
N TYR A 354 -0.18 -12.77 -5.24
CA TYR A 354 0.83 -11.83 -4.79
C TYR A 354 2.05 -12.59 -4.28
N SER A 355 3.18 -12.43 -4.96
CA SER A 355 4.48 -12.98 -4.54
C SER A 355 5.27 -11.92 -3.78
N ARG A 356 6.01 -12.33 -2.75
CA ARG A 356 6.85 -11.40 -2.03
C ARG A 356 8.17 -11.17 -2.74
N GLU A 357 8.40 -9.93 -3.17
CA GLU A 357 9.66 -9.48 -3.75
C GLU A 357 10.21 -8.29 -2.93
N LYS A 358 11.42 -8.43 -2.41
CA LYS A 358 12.07 -7.39 -1.63
C LYS A 358 12.98 -6.49 -2.46
N GLU A 359 13.55 -7.05 -3.51
CA GLU A 359 14.56 -6.41 -4.34
C GLU A 359 13.97 -6.03 -5.70
N SER A 360 14.34 -4.86 -6.21
CA SER A 360 13.85 -4.31 -7.48
C SER A 360 14.32 -5.12 -8.70
N ILE A 361 15.57 -5.55 -8.72
CA ILE A 361 16.16 -6.24 -9.88
C ILE A 361 15.52 -7.60 -10.15
N PRO A 362 15.34 -8.52 -9.18
CA PRO A 362 14.61 -9.77 -9.41
C PRO A 362 13.17 -9.55 -9.86
N TYR A 363 12.49 -8.55 -9.30
CA TYR A 363 11.14 -8.18 -9.70
C TYR A 363 11.10 -7.72 -11.16
N TRP A 364 12.00 -6.81 -11.56
CA TRP A 364 12.14 -6.30 -12.91
C TRP A 364 12.38 -7.42 -13.92
N ASN A 365 13.35 -8.29 -13.66
CA ASN A 365 13.68 -9.41 -14.56
C ASN A 365 12.50 -10.38 -14.74
N LYS A 366 11.74 -10.66 -13.69
CA LYS A 366 10.53 -11.49 -13.79
C LYS A 366 9.42 -10.80 -14.56
N PHE A 367 9.28 -9.47 -14.46
CA PHE A 367 8.36 -8.70 -15.29
C PHE A 367 8.74 -8.82 -16.77
N LEU A 368 9.99 -8.58 -17.15
CA LEU A 368 10.46 -8.72 -18.53
C LEU A 368 10.25 -10.13 -19.10
N GLN A 369 10.29 -11.14 -18.26
CA GLN A 369 9.99 -12.53 -18.62
C GLN A 369 8.48 -12.83 -18.68
N GLY A 370 7.63 -11.85 -18.39
CA GLY A 370 6.18 -12.02 -18.38
C GLY A 370 5.64 -12.76 -17.16
N TYR A 371 6.43 -12.93 -16.09
CA TYR A 371 5.97 -13.61 -14.87
C TYR A 371 5.19 -12.71 -13.93
N TYR A 372 5.27 -11.39 -14.07
CA TYR A 372 4.35 -10.42 -13.47
C TYR A 372 3.64 -9.64 -14.56
N ASP A 373 2.36 -9.35 -14.35
CA ASP A 373 1.50 -8.73 -15.37
C ASP A 373 1.66 -7.21 -15.44
N ALA A 374 2.16 -6.60 -14.37
CA ALA A 374 2.48 -5.16 -14.26
C ALA A 374 3.76 -4.97 -13.45
N SER A 375 4.43 -3.83 -13.62
CA SER A 375 5.61 -3.44 -12.84
C SER A 375 5.64 -1.93 -12.57
N SER A 376 6.16 -1.55 -11.42
CA SER A 376 6.75 -0.23 -11.22
C SER A 376 8.13 -0.18 -11.87
N ILE A 377 8.68 1.04 -12.05
CA ILE A 377 9.99 1.22 -12.66
C ILE A 377 10.98 1.68 -11.58
N GLY A 378 11.98 0.87 -11.29
CA GLY A 378 13.11 1.26 -10.46
C GLY A 378 14.01 2.31 -11.15
N SER A 379 14.78 3.08 -10.38
CA SER A 379 15.70 4.06 -10.98
C SER A 379 16.75 3.41 -11.88
N ASP A 380 17.23 2.23 -11.50
CA ASP A 380 18.24 1.47 -12.26
C ASP A 380 17.72 0.94 -13.59
N SER A 381 16.40 0.76 -13.73
CA SER A 381 15.75 0.23 -14.94
C SER A 381 15.03 1.32 -15.72
N PHE A 382 15.15 2.58 -15.30
CA PHE A 382 14.37 3.67 -15.88
C PHE A 382 14.74 3.90 -17.35
N ASP A 383 16.01 4.06 -17.66
CA ASP A 383 16.50 4.34 -19.03
C ASP A 383 16.26 3.17 -19.99
N GLN A 384 16.11 1.94 -19.47
CA GLN A 384 15.72 0.80 -20.27
C GLN A 384 14.25 0.87 -20.70
N ALA A 385 13.38 1.40 -19.84
CA ALA A 385 11.93 1.38 -20.05
C ALA A 385 11.38 2.69 -20.61
N VAL A 386 11.97 3.84 -20.26
CA VAL A 386 11.41 5.18 -20.52
C VAL A 386 12.43 6.07 -21.17
N GLN A 387 11.99 6.81 -22.15
CA GLN A 387 12.74 7.91 -22.75
C GLN A 387 11.98 9.23 -22.55
N ILE A 388 12.71 10.32 -22.36
CA ILE A 388 12.14 11.65 -22.25
C ILE A 388 12.24 12.33 -23.61
N THR A 389 11.11 12.73 -24.16
CA THR A 389 11.07 13.48 -25.45
C THR A 389 11.69 14.86 -25.32
N GLY A 390 12.02 15.48 -26.44
CA GLY A 390 12.51 16.88 -26.46
C GLY A 390 11.53 17.90 -25.90
N GLN A 391 10.27 17.53 -25.67
CA GLN A 391 9.25 18.36 -25.03
C GLN A 391 9.12 18.06 -23.51
N GLY A 392 9.93 17.14 -22.98
CA GLY A 392 9.92 16.76 -21.56
C GLY A 392 8.84 15.72 -21.18
N GLU A 393 8.17 15.13 -22.16
CA GLU A 393 7.20 14.06 -21.92
C GLU A 393 7.89 12.69 -21.84
N ALA A 394 7.43 11.89 -20.90
CA ALA A 394 7.90 10.51 -20.74
C ALA A 394 7.15 9.57 -21.69
N THR A 395 7.90 8.83 -22.51
CA THR A 395 7.38 7.82 -23.41
C THR A 395 8.10 6.50 -23.17
N ILE A 396 7.48 5.41 -23.61
CA ILE A 396 8.11 4.09 -23.54
C ILE A 396 9.24 3.99 -24.59
N THR A 397 10.28 3.20 -24.32
CA THR A 397 11.34 2.92 -25.31
C THR A 397 10.83 2.01 -26.42
N GLU A 398 11.45 2.09 -27.61
CA GLU A 398 11.09 1.27 -28.77
C GLU A 398 11.15 -0.23 -28.45
N GLU A 399 12.19 -0.67 -27.71
CA GLU A 399 12.34 -2.07 -27.28
C GLU A 399 11.16 -2.57 -26.46
N MET A 400 10.66 -1.76 -25.51
CA MET A 400 9.50 -2.11 -24.68
C MET A 400 8.20 -2.08 -25.48
N GLU A 401 8.07 -1.15 -26.44
CA GLU A 401 6.90 -1.05 -27.31
C GLU A 401 6.80 -2.28 -28.24
N GLU A 402 7.91 -2.75 -28.80
CA GLU A 402 7.98 -3.99 -29.61
C GLU A 402 7.58 -5.23 -28.82
N GLN A 403 7.88 -5.25 -27.51
CA GLN A 403 7.42 -6.30 -26.61
C GLN A 403 5.92 -6.17 -26.24
N GLY A 404 5.25 -5.11 -26.68
CA GLY A 404 3.85 -4.81 -26.37
C GLY A 404 3.65 -4.32 -24.93
N ILE A 405 4.69 -3.79 -24.30
CA ILE A 405 4.59 -3.17 -22.99
C ILE A 405 4.04 -1.74 -23.15
N ARG A 406 3.23 -1.30 -22.21
CA ARG A 406 2.59 0.03 -22.21
C ARG A 406 2.95 0.80 -20.96
N LEU A 407 3.15 2.09 -21.07
CA LEU A 407 3.44 3.01 -19.97
C LEU A 407 2.16 3.73 -19.52
N GLY A 408 1.86 3.66 -18.25
CA GLY A 408 0.88 4.50 -17.59
C GLY A 408 1.57 5.52 -16.70
N THR A 409 1.23 6.79 -16.80
CA THR A 409 1.76 7.87 -15.95
C THR A 409 0.64 8.60 -15.23
N ALA A 410 0.88 8.98 -13.99
CA ALA A 410 -0.04 9.80 -13.21
C ALA A 410 0.70 10.58 -12.13
N VAL A 411 0.26 11.82 -11.83
CA VAL A 411 0.64 12.50 -10.59
C VAL A 411 -0.16 11.86 -9.47
N ALA A 412 0.52 11.31 -8.48
CA ALA A 412 -0.16 10.74 -7.34
C ALA A 412 -0.61 11.84 -6.36
N PRO A 413 -1.83 11.80 -5.84
CA PRO A 413 -2.28 12.67 -4.78
C PRO A 413 -1.64 12.26 -3.45
N SER A 414 -0.32 12.37 -3.38
CA SER A 414 0.51 11.89 -2.29
C SER A 414 1.58 12.92 -1.93
N THR A 415 2.03 12.88 -0.69
CA THR A 415 3.14 13.69 -0.23
C THR A 415 4.13 12.83 0.55
N TYR A 416 5.42 12.97 0.26
CA TYR A 416 6.51 12.38 1.05
C TYR A 416 7.26 13.49 1.78
N TYR A 417 7.63 13.23 3.03
CA TYR A 417 8.21 14.24 3.90
C TYR A 417 9.19 13.63 4.90
N MET A 418 10.08 14.47 5.41
CA MET A 418 10.86 14.19 6.60
C MET A 418 10.20 14.89 7.79
N GLY A 419 9.68 14.13 8.74
CA GLY A 419 9.01 14.66 9.93
C GLY A 419 9.97 14.87 11.10
N PHE A 420 9.75 15.94 11.86
CA PHE A 420 10.42 16.21 13.12
C PHE A 420 9.47 15.93 14.28
N ASN A 421 9.89 15.12 15.25
CA ASN A 421 9.07 14.85 16.43
C ASN A 421 9.10 16.04 17.38
N MET A 422 8.00 16.76 17.50
CA MET A 422 7.89 17.95 18.38
C MET A 422 8.02 17.63 19.86
N LEU A 423 7.93 16.37 20.27
CA LEU A 423 8.18 15.93 21.66
C LEU A 423 9.67 15.77 21.98
N ASP A 424 10.53 15.71 20.95
CA ASP A 424 11.99 15.60 21.15
C ASP A 424 12.58 16.93 21.64
N PRO A 425 13.47 16.93 22.63
CA PRO A 425 14.01 18.17 23.21
C PRO A 425 14.92 18.95 22.27
N VAL A 426 15.51 18.31 21.25
CA VAL A 426 16.45 18.97 20.31
C VAL A 426 15.71 19.56 19.13
N VAL A 427 14.89 18.75 18.46
CA VAL A 427 14.16 19.18 17.24
C VAL A 427 12.79 19.80 17.55
N GLY A 428 12.21 19.57 18.73
CA GLY A 428 10.94 20.14 19.18
C GLY A 428 11.11 21.30 20.18
N GLY A 429 11.95 21.10 21.21
CA GLY A 429 12.13 22.01 22.33
C GLY A 429 11.08 21.85 23.43
N ARG A 430 11.46 22.13 24.69
CA ARG A 430 10.59 22.01 25.87
C ARG A 430 10.04 23.35 26.36
N THR A 431 10.85 24.40 26.28
CA THR A 431 10.49 25.77 26.65
C THR A 431 10.28 26.63 25.41
N GLU A 432 9.63 27.76 25.48
CA GLU A 432 9.40 28.66 24.33
C GLU A 432 10.70 29.12 23.68
N THR A 433 11.74 29.37 24.49
CA THR A 433 13.08 29.68 23.96
C THR A 433 13.68 28.51 23.19
N GLU A 434 13.56 27.28 23.73
CA GLU A 434 14.05 26.07 23.06
C GLU A 434 13.22 25.75 21.79
N LYS A 435 11.90 25.94 21.81
CA LYS A 435 11.04 25.78 20.64
C LYS A 435 11.45 26.74 19.52
N THR A 436 11.77 28.02 19.87
CA THR A 436 12.26 29.01 18.90
C THR A 436 13.61 28.59 18.30
N ALA A 437 14.54 28.11 19.11
CA ALA A 437 15.82 27.58 18.64
C ALA A 437 15.64 26.33 17.77
N ALA A 438 14.79 25.38 18.19
CA ALA A 438 14.48 24.17 17.45
C ALA A 438 13.82 24.49 16.09
N ARG A 439 12.93 25.49 16.02
CA ARG A 439 12.35 25.96 14.75
C ARG A 439 13.43 26.41 13.78
N LYS A 440 14.38 27.23 14.23
CA LYS A 440 15.51 27.67 13.41
C LYS A 440 16.39 26.50 12.95
N LEU A 441 16.60 25.50 13.81
CA LEU A 441 17.31 24.27 13.44
C LEU A 441 16.57 23.51 12.31
N ARG A 442 15.25 23.33 12.41
CA ARG A 442 14.46 22.69 11.38
C ARG A 442 14.45 23.45 10.07
N GLN A 443 14.34 24.79 10.14
CA GLN A 443 14.44 25.67 8.96
C GLN A 443 15.81 25.58 8.30
N ALA A 444 16.92 25.55 9.07
CA ALA A 444 18.27 25.38 8.55
C ALA A 444 18.42 24.03 7.81
N ILE A 445 17.91 22.94 8.40
CA ILE A 445 17.89 21.61 7.78
C ILE A 445 17.07 21.64 6.48
N SER A 446 15.90 22.30 6.48
CA SER A 446 15.03 22.40 5.29
C SER A 446 15.69 23.11 4.12
N ILE A 447 16.54 24.12 4.37
CA ILE A 447 17.34 24.77 3.33
C ILE A 447 18.45 23.85 2.82
N ALA A 448 19.12 23.11 3.72
CA ALA A 448 20.30 22.30 3.38
C ALA A 448 19.98 21.04 2.59
N VAL A 449 18.85 20.37 2.89
CA VAL A 449 18.41 19.15 2.21
C VAL A 449 17.70 19.50 0.91
N ASN A 450 18.30 19.12 -0.21
CA ASN A 450 17.84 19.51 -1.55
C ASN A 450 17.06 18.38 -2.23
N TYR A 451 15.73 18.42 -2.16
CA TYR A 451 14.88 17.41 -2.81
C TYR A 451 14.80 17.54 -4.33
N GLU A 452 15.13 18.69 -4.93
CA GLU A 452 15.29 18.80 -6.39
C GLU A 452 16.48 17.98 -6.87
N GLU A 453 17.60 18.01 -6.13
CA GLU A 453 18.77 17.14 -6.34
C GLU A 453 18.40 15.67 -6.17
N TYR A 454 17.64 15.33 -5.10
CA TYR A 454 17.13 13.98 -4.87
C TYR A 454 16.30 13.46 -6.05
N LEU A 455 15.36 14.27 -6.53
CA LEU A 455 14.48 13.90 -7.65
C LEU A 455 15.27 13.70 -8.95
N SER A 456 16.28 14.52 -9.18
CA SER A 456 17.15 14.39 -10.35
C SER A 456 18.01 13.12 -10.31
N ILE A 457 18.63 12.83 -9.15
CA ILE A 457 19.61 11.73 -9.02
C ILE A 457 18.91 10.36 -8.84
N PHE A 458 17.90 10.29 -7.97
CA PHE A 458 17.34 9.02 -7.52
C PHE A 458 15.97 8.70 -8.09
N ALA A 459 15.23 9.70 -8.51
CA ALA A 459 13.87 9.53 -9.02
C ALA A 459 13.76 9.77 -10.53
N ASN A 460 14.84 10.07 -11.25
CA ASN A 460 14.85 10.36 -12.69
C ASN A 460 13.78 11.43 -13.06
N GLY A 461 13.63 12.46 -12.22
CA GLY A 461 12.63 13.53 -12.40
C GLY A 461 11.18 13.12 -12.12
N ARG A 462 10.91 11.93 -11.59
CA ARG A 462 9.56 11.42 -11.27
C ARG A 462 9.01 12.01 -9.98
N GLY A 463 8.84 13.32 -9.93
CA GLY A 463 8.27 13.99 -8.78
C GLY A 463 8.28 15.49 -8.93
N ILE A 464 7.61 16.16 -8.00
CA ILE A 464 7.57 17.62 -7.87
C ILE A 464 8.05 17.92 -6.44
N ALA A 465 9.08 18.76 -6.29
CA ALA A 465 9.55 19.16 -4.97
C ALA A 465 8.43 19.86 -4.20
N ALA A 466 8.05 19.31 -3.04
CA ALA A 466 6.92 19.79 -2.28
C ALA A 466 7.22 21.14 -1.60
N GLN A 467 6.24 22.03 -1.62
CA GLN A 467 6.30 23.35 -0.99
C GLN A 467 5.32 23.48 0.18
N SER A 468 4.45 22.48 0.34
CA SER A 468 3.42 22.36 1.38
C SER A 468 3.00 20.89 1.49
N PRO A 469 2.15 20.49 2.46
CA PRO A 469 1.65 19.14 2.54
C PRO A 469 0.67 18.79 1.42
N ILE A 470 0.03 19.75 0.77
CA ILE A 470 -1.03 19.55 -0.22
C ILE A 470 -0.43 19.27 -1.60
N PRO A 471 -0.75 18.11 -2.24
CA PRO A 471 -0.26 17.78 -3.57
C PRO A 471 -1.03 18.47 -4.70
N PRO A 472 -0.49 18.49 -5.92
CA PRO A 472 -1.18 18.99 -7.11
C PRO A 472 -2.54 18.35 -7.32
N GLY A 473 -3.53 19.16 -7.75
CA GLY A 473 -4.90 18.71 -8.01
C GLY A 473 -5.83 18.68 -6.80
N ILE A 474 -5.34 19.06 -5.62
CA ILE A 474 -6.13 19.23 -4.39
C ILE A 474 -6.30 20.74 -4.11
N GLU A 475 -7.50 21.14 -3.62
CA GLU A 475 -7.77 22.54 -3.26
C GLU A 475 -6.72 23.08 -2.27
N GLY A 476 -6.25 24.33 -2.48
CA GLY A 476 -5.17 24.91 -1.67
C GLY A 476 -3.75 24.58 -2.15
N TYR A 477 -3.59 23.81 -3.22
CA TYR A 477 -2.32 23.71 -3.93
C TYR A 477 -2.12 24.92 -4.84
N HIS A 478 -0.99 25.58 -4.72
CA HIS A 478 -0.62 26.70 -5.56
C HIS A 478 0.71 26.46 -6.26
N GLU A 479 0.83 26.94 -7.48
CA GLU A 479 2.07 26.92 -8.26
C GLU A 479 2.77 28.28 -8.27
N GLY A 480 3.99 28.30 -8.74
CA GLY A 480 4.76 29.53 -8.94
C GLY A 480 5.07 30.25 -7.62
N LYS A 481 5.00 31.60 -7.67
CA LYS A 481 5.37 32.45 -6.53
C LYS A 481 4.46 32.25 -5.31
N GLU A 482 3.18 32.07 -5.51
CA GLU A 482 2.18 31.88 -4.44
C GLU A 482 2.38 30.54 -3.73
N GLY A 483 2.72 29.49 -4.49
CA GLY A 483 3.00 28.17 -3.95
C GLY A 483 4.35 28.04 -3.26
N MET A 484 5.30 28.93 -3.51
CA MET A 484 6.68 28.85 -3.03
C MET A 484 6.78 28.94 -1.50
N ASN A 485 7.61 28.08 -0.88
CA ASN A 485 7.97 28.17 0.53
C ASN A 485 9.06 29.25 0.76
N PRO A 486 8.75 30.43 1.31
CA PRO A 486 9.69 31.54 1.45
C PRO A 486 10.77 31.30 2.53
N ILE A 487 10.62 30.29 3.37
CA ILE A 487 11.66 29.88 4.32
C ILE A 487 12.85 29.24 3.59
N VAL A 488 12.56 28.42 2.57
CA VAL A 488 13.57 27.62 1.85
C VAL A 488 14.01 28.28 0.56
N TYR A 489 13.13 29.06 -0.09
CA TYR A 489 13.38 29.63 -1.41
C TYR A 489 13.24 31.17 -1.43
N GLU A 490 13.80 31.75 -2.46
CA GLU A 490 13.65 33.16 -2.86
C GLU A 490 13.16 33.19 -4.30
N TRP A 491 12.25 34.13 -4.62
CA TRP A 491 11.75 34.30 -5.97
C TRP A 491 12.71 35.20 -6.76
N HIS A 492 13.33 34.66 -7.81
CA HIS A 492 14.29 35.36 -8.62
C HIS A 492 14.07 35.11 -10.11
N ASN A 493 13.92 36.20 -10.91
CA ASN A 493 13.74 36.13 -12.37
C ASN A 493 12.64 35.17 -12.87
N GLY A 494 11.51 35.08 -12.15
CA GLY A 494 10.41 34.24 -12.57
C GLY A 494 10.46 32.77 -12.00
N GLU A 495 11.48 32.44 -11.22
CA GLU A 495 11.70 31.09 -10.68
C GLU A 495 11.96 31.08 -9.17
N ALA A 496 11.58 30.01 -8.50
CA ALA A 496 11.94 29.77 -7.11
C ALA A 496 13.37 29.24 -7.04
N ARG A 497 14.26 29.97 -6.37
CA ARG A 497 15.66 29.58 -6.17
C ARG A 497 15.90 29.25 -4.69
N ARG A 498 16.45 28.07 -4.42
CA ARG A 498 16.79 27.62 -3.06
C ARG A 498 17.81 28.54 -2.42
N LYS A 499 17.59 28.92 -1.15
CA LYS A 499 18.51 29.72 -0.35
C LYS A 499 19.87 29.04 -0.18
N SER A 500 20.91 29.85 0.03
CA SER A 500 22.28 29.37 0.11
C SER A 500 22.56 28.62 1.43
N ILE A 501 23.53 27.70 1.42
CA ILE A 501 24.02 27.02 2.64
C ILE A 501 24.56 28.02 3.67
N LYS A 502 25.04 29.19 3.25
CA LYS A 502 25.46 30.26 4.17
C LYS A 502 24.29 30.78 5.00
N GLN A 503 23.11 30.97 4.40
CA GLN A 503 21.88 31.35 5.10
C GLN A 503 21.40 30.24 6.05
N ALA A 504 21.49 28.98 5.64
CA ALA A 504 21.18 27.84 6.49
C ALA A 504 22.11 27.76 7.71
N ARG A 505 23.41 27.97 7.53
CA ARG A 505 24.39 28.00 8.64
C ARG A 505 24.16 29.17 9.61
N ALA A 506 23.72 30.33 9.10
CA ALA A 506 23.34 31.44 9.95
C ALA A 506 22.16 31.08 10.88
N LEU A 507 21.10 30.49 10.33
CA LEU A 507 19.98 29.98 11.11
C LEU A 507 20.41 28.91 12.14
N LEU A 508 21.31 28.01 11.75
CA LEU A 508 21.85 26.99 12.66
C LEU A 508 22.65 27.63 13.82
N ALA A 509 23.43 28.67 13.56
CA ALA A 509 24.15 29.42 14.59
C ALA A 509 23.17 30.13 15.55
N GLU A 510 22.07 30.71 15.05
CA GLU A 510 21.00 31.30 15.85
C GLU A 510 20.24 30.24 16.66
N ALA A 511 20.13 29.02 16.16
CA ALA A 511 19.58 27.86 16.87
C ALA A 511 20.50 27.38 18.02
N GLY A 512 21.69 27.96 18.18
CA GLY A 512 22.65 27.60 19.24
C GLY A 512 23.70 26.55 18.83
N TYR A 513 23.85 26.27 17.53
CA TYR A 513 24.80 25.29 16.99
C TYR A 513 25.70 25.91 15.91
N PRO A 514 26.51 26.96 16.21
CA PRO A 514 27.45 27.50 15.23
C PRO A 514 28.38 26.37 14.77
N ASP A 515 28.56 26.28 13.46
CA ASP A 515 29.38 25.24 12.81
C ASP A 515 29.05 23.80 13.22
N GLY A 516 27.77 23.54 13.60
CA GLY A 516 27.31 22.22 14.05
C GLY A 516 27.72 21.88 15.49
N ILE A 517 28.21 22.82 16.27
CA ILE A 517 28.66 22.60 17.67
C ILE A 517 27.69 23.27 18.63
N SER A 518 27.22 22.54 19.63
CA SER A 518 26.33 23.07 20.66
C SER A 518 27.03 24.12 21.53
N ARG A 519 26.50 25.34 21.60
CA ARG A 519 27.00 26.38 22.52
C ARG A 519 26.89 25.99 23.98
N LYS A 520 25.91 25.13 24.34
CA LYS A 520 25.68 24.69 25.73
C LYS A 520 26.71 23.65 26.19
N THR A 521 27.10 22.73 25.27
CA THR A 521 27.91 21.54 25.66
C THR A 521 29.28 21.46 25.01
N GLY A 522 29.56 22.30 24.01
CA GLY A 522 30.78 22.22 23.20
C GLY A 522 30.90 20.97 22.34
N LYS A 523 29.85 20.13 22.28
CA LYS A 523 29.84 18.87 21.52
C LYS A 523 29.24 19.05 20.13
N PRO A 524 29.65 18.26 19.13
CA PRO A 524 29.00 18.20 17.84
C PRO A 524 27.51 17.85 17.97
N LEU A 525 26.68 18.45 17.11
CA LEU A 525 25.27 18.10 16.99
C LEU A 525 25.12 16.76 16.28
N VAL A 526 24.53 15.79 16.98
CA VAL A 526 24.19 14.47 16.46
C VAL A 526 22.67 14.36 16.42
N LEU A 527 22.13 14.03 15.24
CA LEU A 527 20.69 13.79 15.04
C LEU A 527 20.46 12.36 14.57
N TYR A 528 19.31 11.81 14.95
CA TYR A 528 18.91 10.45 14.64
C TYR A 528 17.78 10.43 13.61
N TYR A 529 18.00 9.70 12.54
CA TYR A 529 17.06 9.58 11.43
C TYR A 529 16.53 8.16 11.33
N ASP A 530 15.25 7.99 11.58
CA ASP A 530 14.54 6.72 11.55
C ASP A 530 13.91 6.50 10.17
N VAL A 531 14.23 5.36 9.55
CA VAL A 531 13.74 4.97 8.23
C VAL A 531 13.33 3.49 8.22
N THR A 532 12.54 3.10 7.23
CA THR A 532 12.25 1.67 7.00
C THR A 532 13.51 0.92 6.58
N ALA A 533 13.57 -0.38 6.91
CA ALA A 533 14.66 -1.25 6.44
C ALA A 533 14.62 -1.29 4.92
N ARG A 534 15.68 -0.84 4.31
CA ARG A 534 15.81 -0.73 2.86
C ARG A 534 16.82 -1.74 2.36
N SER A 535 16.67 -2.09 1.10
CA SER A 535 17.58 -2.98 0.38
C SER A 535 18.97 -2.35 0.17
N ALA A 536 19.87 -3.09 -0.45
CA ALA A 536 21.16 -2.57 -0.87
C ALA A 536 21.04 -1.36 -1.80
N ASP A 537 19.96 -1.31 -2.60
CA ASP A 537 19.69 -0.26 -3.60
C ASP A 537 19.51 1.13 -2.94
N ASP A 538 19.00 1.17 -1.70
CA ASP A 538 18.72 2.44 -1.01
C ASP A 538 19.92 3.02 -0.24
N ARG A 539 21.09 2.32 -0.23
CA ARG A 539 22.27 2.80 0.52
C ARG A 539 22.77 4.15 0.01
N SER A 540 22.75 4.36 -1.31
CA SER A 540 23.16 5.62 -1.93
C SER A 540 22.29 6.79 -1.52
N ILE A 541 20.98 6.57 -1.35
CA ILE A 541 20.02 7.57 -0.85
C ILE A 541 20.37 7.96 0.59
N LEU A 542 20.65 6.98 1.45
CA LEU A 542 21.00 7.23 2.85
C LEU A 542 22.37 7.93 2.99
N ASP A 543 23.34 7.61 2.15
CA ASP A 543 24.63 8.30 2.11
C ASP A 543 24.49 9.72 1.58
N TRP A 544 23.66 9.94 0.55
CA TRP A 544 23.30 11.27 0.10
C TRP A 544 22.66 12.08 1.23
N MET A 545 21.72 11.52 1.97
CA MET A 545 21.10 12.20 3.11
C MET A 545 22.13 12.62 4.16
N ARG A 546 23.08 11.74 4.49
CA ARG A 546 24.19 12.10 5.39
C ARG A 546 25.02 13.27 4.85
N MET A 547 25.28 13.32 3.52
CA MET A 547 25.99 14.43 2.88
C MET A 547 25.20 15.73 2.97
N GLN A 548 23.87 15.72 2.83
CA GLN A 548 23.05 16.90 2.99
C GLN A 548 23.20 17.51 4.41
N PHE A 549 23.15 16.69 5.45
CA PHE A 549 23.34 17.13 6.84
C PHE A 549 24.78 17.60 7.11
N ARG A 550 25.78 17.01 6.47
CA ARG A 550 27.19 17.45 6.57
C ARG A 550 27.41 18.87 6.03
N LYS A 551 26.57 19.37 5.11
CA LYS A 551 26.62 20.78 4.66
C LYS A 551 26.48 21.76 5.84
N LEU A 552 25.85 21.32 6.93
CA LEU A 552 25.66 22.04 8.19
C LEU A 552 26.60 21.55 9.32
N ASN A 553 27.55 20.69 9.03
CA ASN A 553 28.39 20.00 10.03
C ASN A 553 27.59 19.19 11.06
N ILE A 554 26.38 18.75 10.73
CA ILE A 554 25.53 17.91 11.57
C ILE A 554 25.85 16.44 11.28
N GLN A 555 26.09 15.65 12.32
CA GLN A 555 26.24 14.21 12.22
C GLN A 555 24.86 13.55 12.21
N LEU A 556 24.49 12.88 11.10
CA LEU A 556 23.25 12.13 10.98
C LEU A 556 23.49 10.64 11.22
N VAL A 557 22.86 10.08 12.24
CA VAL A 557 22.86 8.65 12.56
C VAL A 557 21.57 8.03 12.02
N VAL A 558 21.70 7.20 11.00
CA VAL A 558 20.55 6.50 10.38
C VAL A 558 20.23 5.26 11.20
N ARG A 559 18.95 5.09 11.56
CA ARG A 559 18.40 3.93 12.27
C ARG A 559 17.34 3.29 11.38
N SER A 560 17.71 2.19 10.72
CA SER A 560 16.83 1.46 9.80
C SER A 560 16.16 0.27 10.50
N THR A 561 14.85 0.11 10.29
CA THR A 561 14.04 -1.01 10.81
C THR A 561 13.05 -1.49 9.74
N ASP A 562 12.40 -2.64 9.96
CA ASP A 562 11.26 -3.03 9.14
C ASP A 562 10.06 -2.08 9.39
N TYR A 563 9.13 -2.05 8.41
CA TYR A 563 8.03 -1.08 8.40
C TYR A 563 7.11 -1.21 9.62
N ASN A 564 6.82 -2.42 10.09
CA ASN A 564 5.96 -2.62 11.25
C ASN A 564 6.58 -2.10 12.55
N ARG A 565 7.88 -2.36 12.75
CA ARG A 565 8.63 -1.79 13.88
C ARG A 565 8.78 -0.29 13.78
N PHE A 566 8.95 0.24 12.56
CA PHE A 566 8.96 1.68 12.32
C PHE A 566 7.66 2.32 12.77
N GLN A 567 6.50 1.80 12.35
CA GLN A 567 5.19 2.28 12.78
C GLN A 567 5.03 2.27 14.31
N ASP A 568 5.43 1.17 14.97
CA ASP A 568 5.38 1.06 16.44
C ASP A 568 6.27 2.10 17.13
N LYS A 569 7.43 2.40 16.55
CA LYS A 569 8.37 3.39 17.07
C LYS A 569 7.80 4.81 17.00
N ILE A 570 7.18 5.16 15.86
CA ILE A 570 6.49 6.44 15.67
C ILE A 570 5.32 6.56 16.64
N ARG A 571 4.48 5.52 16.75
CA ARG A 571 3.33 5.50 17.68
C ARG A 571 3.74 5.74 19.14
N LYS A 572 4.91 5.28 19.54
CA LYS A 572 5.47 5.48 20.89
C LYS A 572 6.22 6.80 21.07
N GLY A 573 6.38 7.61 20.02
CA GLY A 573 7.16 8.85 20.05
C GLY A 573 8.67 8.66 20.17
N ASN A 574 9.20 7.48 19.81
CA ASN A 574 10.61 7.12 19.99
C ASN A 574 11.49 7.44 18.76
N ALA A 575 10.98 8.15 17.77
CA ALA A 575 11.75 8.71 16.67
C ALA A 575 12.07 10.19 16.96
N GLN A 576 13.21 10.68 16.47
CA GLN A 576 13.57 12.10 16.51
C GLN A 576 13.26 12.77 15.17
N ILE A 577 13.83 12.25 14.08
CA ILE A 577 13.56 12.62 12.70
C ILE A 577 13.17 11.32 11.98
N PHE A 578 12.20 11.39 11.10
CA PHE A 578 11.71 10.20 10.40
C PHE A 578 11.27 10.54 8.97
N GLU A 579 11.32 9.56 8.07
CA GLU A 579 10.76 9.69 6.74
C GLU A 579 9.43 8.98 6.66
N TRP A 580 8.42 9.66 6.13
CA TRP A 580 7.13 9.06 5.88
C TRP A 580 6.46 9.69 4.66
N GLY A 581 5.31 9.11 4.27
CA GLY A 581 4.45 9.63 3.22
C GLY A 581 2.99 9.48 3.59
N TRP A 582 2.14 10.22 2.89
CA TRP A 582 0.70 10.13 2.96
C TRP A 582 0.11 10.06 1.57
N ASN A 583 -0.77 9.10 1.35
CA ASN A 583 -1.59 9.02 0.15
C ASN A 583 -2.97 9.58 0.50
N ALA A 584 -3.56 10.36 -0.37
CA ALA A 584 -4.90 10.87 -0.14
C ALA A 584 -5.92 9.72 -0.04
N ASP A 585 -6.74 9.76 0.99
CA ASP A 585 -7.91 8.89 1.15
C ASP A 585 -9.09 9.44 0.36
N TYR A 586 -9.16 10.77 0.24
CA TYR A 586 -10.17 11.51 -0.50
C TYR A 586 -9.61 12.85 -1.00
N PRO A 587 -10.19 13.46 -2.06
CA PRO A 587 -9.63 14.62 -2.74
C PRO A 587 -9.97 15.94 -2.02
N ASP A 588 -9.59 16.06 -0.75
CA ASP A 588 -9.82 17.26 0.07
C ASP A 588 -8.54 17.64 0.84
N PRO A 589 -8.21 18.94 0.97
CA PRO A 589 -7.05 19.42 1.72
C PRO A 589 -7.08 19.02 3.19
N GLU A 590 -8.25 18.81 3.78
CA GLU A 590 -8.39 18.32 5.16
C GLU A 590 -7.61 17.03 5.37
N ASN A 591 -7.58 16.13 4.38
CA ASN A 591 -6.87 14.85 4.44
C ASN A 591 -5.33 14.95 4.49
N PHE A 592 -4.77 16.11 4.27
CA PHE A 592 -3.35 16.40 4.44
C PHE A 592 -3.08 17.29 5.66
N LEU A 593 -3.98 18.22 5.93
CA LEU A 593 -3.81 19.18 7.02
C LEU A 593 -4.08 18.55 8.41
N PHE A 594 -4.94 17.52 8.49
CA PHE A 594 -5.19 16.81 9.76
C PHE A 594 -3.96 16.08 10.29
N LEU A 595 -2.99 15.74 9.42
CA LEU A 595 -1.71 15.13 9.80
C LEU A 595 -0.83 16.04 10.68
N LEU A 596 -1.20 17.31 10.80
CA LEU A 596 -0.50 18.32 11.61
C LEU A 596 -1.44 18.98 12.62
N TYR A 597 -2.68 18.49 12.74
CA TYR A 597 -3.66 18.95 13.71
C TYR A 597 -3.37 18.37 15.10
N GLY A 598 -3.27 19.23 16.11
CA GLY A 598 -2.83 18.86 17.47
C GLY A 598 -3.64 17.73 18.12
N PRO A 599 -4.99 17.75 18.08
CA PRO A 599 -5.82 16.65 18.58
C PRO A 599 -5.59 15.29 17.90
N GLN A 600 -4.97 15.27 16.72
CA GLN A 600 -4.59 14.04 16.00
C GLN A 600 -3.16 13.57 16.27
N ARG A 601 -2.52 14.05 17.34
CA ARG A 601 -1.18 13.58 17.73
C ARG A 601 -1.15 12.07 17.89
N LYS A 602 -0.08 11.46 17.34
CA LYS A 602 0.12 10.01 17.42
C LYS A 602 0.33 9.54 18.84
N VAL A 603 1.11 10.29 19.60
CA VAL A 603 1.37 10.02 21.02
C VAL A 603 0.26 10.60 21.87
N GLY A 604 -0.40 9.76 22.64
CA GLY A 604 -1.47 10.12 23.57
C GLY A 604 -2.87 10.06 22.97
N ASN A 605 -3.05 10.41 21.70
CA ASN A 605 -4.39 10.48 21.07
C ASN A 605 -4.61 9.39 20.01
N SER A 606 -3.57 8.65 19.63
CA SER A 606 -3.63 7.58 18.63
C SER A 606 -4.10 8.04 17.23
N GLY A 607 -3.91 9.33 16.92
CA GLY A 607 -4.22 9.90 15.60
C GLY A 607 -3.08 9.74 14.59
N GLU A 608 -3.14 10.46 13.46
CA GLU A 608 -2.17 10.34 12.37
C GLU A 608 -1.10 11.46 12.33
N ASN A 609 -1.12 12.41 13.23
CA ASN A 609 -0.08 13.43 13.38
C ASN A 609 1.21 12.84 14.00
N ALA A 610 2.03 12.26 13.15
CA ALA A 610 3.28 11.59 13.52
C ALA A 610 4.35 12.55 14.07
N ALA A 611 4.34 13.83 13.66
CA ALA A 611 5.20 14.87 14.18
C ALA A 611 4.83 15.31 15.60
N ASN A 612 3.66 14.92 16.08
CA ASN A 612 3.09 15.40 17.36
C ASN A 612 3.05 16.93 17.43
N TYR A 613 2.86 17.59 16.30
CA TYR A 613 2.77 19.04 16.18
C TYR A 613 1.50 19.54 16.85
N ASP A 614 1.59 20.67 17.56
CA ASP A 614 0.46 21.25 18.28
C ASP A 614 0.64 22.77 18.35
N ASN A 615 -0.11 23.50 17.52
CA ASN A 615 -0.11 24.94 17.44
C ASN A 615 -1.55 25.44 17.57
N ALA A 616 -1.82 26.30 18.54
CA ALA A 616 -3.17 26.75 18.87
C ALA A 616 -3.87 27.52 17.73
N GLU A 617 -3.13 28.39 17.01
CA GLU A 617 -3.69 29.11 15.85
C GLU A 617 -4.01 28.15 14.71
N TYR A 618 -3.09 27.24 14.39
CA TYR A 618 -3.31 26.21 13.39
C TYR A 618 -4.52 25.34 13.71
N ASN A 619 -4.62 24.88 14.96
CA ASN A 619 -5.74 24.05 15.40
C ASN A 619 -7.07 24.79 15.27
N HIS A 620 -7.11 26.07 15.64
CA HIS A 620 -8.31 26.90 15.49
C HIS A 620 -8.74 27.08 14.03
N LEU A 621 -7.77 27.33 13.14
CA LEU A 621 -8.03 27.44 11.70
C LEU A 621 -8.48 26.13 11.10
N PHE A 622 -7.92 25.00 11.53
CA PHE A 622 -8.34 23.67 11.11
C PHE A 622 -9.81 23.42 11.48
N GLU A 623 -10.20 23.75 12.72
CA GLU A 623 -11.60 23.61 13.17
C GLU A 623 -12.57 24.45 12.34
N GLN A 624 -12.17 25.62 11.88
CA GLN A 624 -12.99 26.44 10.98
C GLN A 624 -13.07 25.84 9.57
N MET A 625 -11.93 25.42 9.01
CA MET A 625 -11.80 24.96 7.63
C MET A 625 -12.56 23.65 7.37
N LYS A 626 -12.52 22.71 8.33
CA LYS A 626 -13.04 21.35 8.15
C LYS A 626 -14.54 21.28 7.88
N ASP A 627 -15.31 22.25 8.38
CA ASP A 627 -16.76 22.30 8.27
C ASP A 627 -17.24 23.11 7.06
N MET A 628 -16.31 23.74 6.32
CA MET A 628 -16.63 24.61 5.18
C MET A 628 -16.73 23.84 3.87
N GLU A 629 -17.66 24.29 3.02
CA GLU A 629 -17.71 23.90 1.61
C GLU A 629 -16.53 24.48 0.83
N HIS A 630 -16.18 23.87 -0.32
CA HIS A 630 -15.17 24.38 -1.24
C HIS A 630 -15.45 25.84 -1.65
N GLY A 631 -14.44 26.67 -1.66
CA GLY A 631 -14.58 28.05 -2.09
C GLY A 631 -13.49 29.01 -1.61
N PRO A 632 -13.51 30.26 -2.10
CA PRO A 632 -12.41 31.23 -1.86
C PRO A 632 -12.17 31.58 -0.38
N GLN A 633 -13.20 31.49 0.48
CA GLN A 633 -13.05 31.74 1.91
C GLN A 633 -12.27 30.59 2.59
N ARG A 634 -12.60 29.36 2.24
CA ARG A 634 -11.89 28.16 2.72
C ARG A 634 -10.43 28.18 2.29
N VAL A 635 -10.16 28.51 1.02
CA VAL A 635 -8.80 28.63 0.49
C VAL A 635 -7.98 29.64 1.27
N ARG A 636 -8.52 30.82 1.63
CA ARG A 636 -7.78 31.80 2.46
C ARG A 636 -7.38 31.24 3.84
N ILE A 637 -8.24 30.44 4.47
CA ILE A 637 -7.90 29.79 5.73
C ILE A 637 -6.80 28.75 5.53
N ILE A 638 -6.89 27.96 4.48
CA ILE A 638 -5.88 26.95 4.10
C ILE A 638 -4.52 27.65 3.87
N ASP A 639 -4.49 28.75 3.14
CA ASP A 639 -3.26 29.53 2.88
C ASP A 639 -2.60 30.05 4.17
N ARG A 640 -3.42 30.50 5.12
CA ARG A 640 -2.91 30.90 6.43
C ARG A 640 -2.32 29.69 7.21
N MET A 641 -2.99 28.56 7.17
CA MET A 641 -2.51 27.32 7.78
C MET A 641 -1.17 26.87 7.17
N ILE A 642 -1.05 26.90 5.82
CA ILE A 642 0.19 26.58 5.11
C ILE A 642 1.31 27.53 5.51
N THR A 643 1.01 28.84 5.68
CA THR A 643 1.98 29.84 6.13
C THR A 643 2.55 29.48 7.50
N ILE A 644 1.70 29.14 8.46
CA ILE A 644 2.11 28.71 9.80
C ILE A 644 3.00 27.45 9.72
N LEU A 645 2.62 26.48 8.91
CA LEU A 645 3.40 25.24 8.74
C LEU A 645 4.77 25.50 8.11
N ARG A 646 4.86 26.39 7.15
CA ARG A 646 6.14 26.79 6.54
C ARG A 646 7.05 27.48 7.55
N GLU A 647 6.51 28.36 8.38
CA GLU A 647 7.24 29.06 9.44
C GLU A 647 7.72 28.12 10.53
N ASP A 648 6.86 27.27 11.04
CA ASP A 648 7.16 26.33 12.14
C ASP A 648 8.01 25.12 11.71
N ALA A 649 7.94 24.77 10.41
CA ALA A 649 8.66 23.67 9.78
C ALA A 649 8.55 22.33 10.56
N PRO A 650 7.35 21.85 10.93
CA PRO A 650 7.20 20.54 11.59
C PRO A 650 7.63 19.39 10.66
N TRP A 651 7.57 19.63 9.37
CA TRP A 651 8.10 18.78 8.30
C TRP A 651 9.12 19.56 7.45
N LEU A 652 10.09 18.85 6.96
CA LEU A 652 10.82 19.20 5.76
C LEU A 652 10.00 18.63 4.60
N TRP A 653 9.49 19.47 3.74
CA TRP A 653 8.69 19.10 2.59
C TRP A 653 9.58 18.36 1.59
N GLY A 654 9.22 17.12 1.30
CA GLY A 654 9.95 16.26 0.38
C GLY A 654 9.47 16.46 -1.05
N TYR A 655 8.58 15.59 -1.51
CA TYR A 655 8.09 15.64 -2.88
C TYR A 655 6.70 15.03 -3.03
N HIS A 656 6.03 15.41 -4.13
CA HIS A 656 4.82 14.78 -4.64
C HIS A 656 5.21 13.86 -5.79
N PRO A 657 4.98 12.55 -5.72
CA PRO A 657 5.46 11.60 -6.72
C PRO A 657 4.68 11.68 -8.03
N LYS A 658 5.39 11.51 -9.14
CA LYS A 658 4.85 11.09 -10.43
C LYS A 658 5.07 9.60 -10.56
N GLU A 659 4.02 8.85 -10.69
CA GLU A 659 4.08 7.41 -10.80
C GLU A 659 4.10 6.96 -12.25
N PHE A 660 4.95 6.01 -12.51
CA PHE A 660 5.09 5.33 -13.79
C PHE A 660 4.87 3.86 -13.55
N ALA A 661 3.96 3.26 -14.29
CA ALA A 661 3.66 1.85 -14.24
C ALA A 661 3.68 1.24 -15.64
N LEU A 662 4.25 0.07 -15.75
CA LEU A 662 4.32 -0.70 -16.97
C LEU A 662 3.32 -1.85 -16.93
N TYR A 663 2.69 -2.10 -18.06
CA TYR A 663 1.67 -3.13 -18.22
C TYR A 663 1.94 -3.90 -19.51
N HIS A 664 1.90 -5.22 -19.44
CA HIS A 664 1.95 -6.05 -20.64
C HIS A 664 0.68 -5.93 -21.49
N ALA A 665 0.76 -6.22 -22.78
CA ALA A 665 -0.35 -6.12 -23.73
C ALA A 665 -1.57 -6.99 -23.34
N TRP A 666 -1.36 -8.10 -22.66
CA TRP A 666 -2.43 -8.99 -22.18
C TRP A 666 -3.15 -8.47 -20.92
N TYR A 667 -2.61 -7.43 -20.23
CA TYR A 667 -3.25 -6.81 -19.08
C TYR A 667 -4.11 -5.64 -19.54
N GLN A 668 -5.40 -5.81 -19.55
CA GLN A 668 -6.38 -4.94 -20.20
C GLN A 668 -7.22 -4.17 -19.18
N ASN A 669 -7.95 -3.16 -19.67
CA ASN A 669 -8.86 -2.29 -18.89
C ASN A 669 -8.15 -1.45 -17.82
N VAL A 670 -6.85 -1.20 -17.96
CA VAL A 670 -6.09 -0.43 -16.99
C VAL A 670 -6.35 1.06 -17.17
N LYS A 671 -6.90 1.69 -16.13
CA LYS A 671 -6.98 3.15 -15.97
C LYS A 671 -6.54 3.51 -14.55
N PRO A 672 -5.44 4.27 -14.38
CA PRO A 672 -4.99 4.69 -13.05
C PRO A 672 -6.09 5.43 -12.29
N ASN A 673 -6.40 4.97 -11.08
CA ASN A 673 -7.30 5.62 -10.15
C ASN A 673 -6.72 5.49 -8.75
N ARG A 674 -6.12 6.57 -8.25
CA ARG A 674 -5.37 6.57 -6.99
C ARG A 674 -6.23 6.73 -5.74
N MET A 675 -7.53 7.07 -5.92
CA MET A 675 -8.51 7.12 -4.83
C MET A 675 -9.33 5.82 -4.71
N ALA A 676 -9.35 5.00 -5.76
CA ALA A 676 -10.09 3.74 -5.78
C ALA A 676 -9.12 2.56 -5.71
N TYR A 677 -9.04 1.91 -4.57
CA TYR A 677 -8.19 0.74 -4.37
C TYR A 677 -8.86 -0.57 -4.80
N ASN A 678 -10.17 -0.59 -5.00
CA ASN A 678 -10.97 -1.77 -5.39
C ASN A 678 -11.03 -1.99 -6.92
N THR A 679 -9.97 -1.60 -7.65
CA THR A 679 -9.99 -1.58 -9.12
C THR A 679 -9.68 -2.92 -9.79
N LEU A 680 -9.14 -3.91 -9.07
CA LEU A 680 -8.74 -5.20 -9.64
C LEU A 680 -9.91 -5.95 -10.30
N LYS A 681 -11.13 -5.77 -9.82
CA LYS A 681 -12.33 -6.37 -10.39
C LYS A 681 -12.61 -5.95 -11.84
N TYR A 682 -12.14 -4.75 -12.25
CA TYR A 682 -12.33 -4.21 -13.62
C TYR A 682 -11.24 -4.66 -14.59
N TYR A 683 -10.07 -5.09 -14.09
CA TYR A 683 -8.97 -5.48 -14.93
C TYR A 683 -9.19 -6.87 -15.52
N ARG A 684 -8.65 -7.07 -16.72
CA ARG A 684 -8.77 -8.33 -17.47
C ARG A 684 -7.41 -8.82 -17.92
N ILE A 685 -7.19 -10.12 -17.84
CA ILE A 685 -6.03 -10.80 -18.40
C ILE A 685 -6.47 -11.53 -19.69
N ASP A 686 -5.62 -11.52 -20.71
CA ASP A 686 -5.68 -12.43 -21.85
C ASP A 686 -4.67 -13.56 -21.60
N PRO A 687 -5.10 -14.72 -21.10
CA PRO A 687 -4.19 -15.79 -20.72
C PRO A 687 -3.49 -16.41 -21.95
N ALA A 688 -4.17 -16.46 -23.10
CA ALA A 688 -3.61 -17.05 -24.30
C ALA A 688 -2.45 -16.21 -24.85
N LEU A 689 -2.63 -14.89 -24.92
CA LEU A 689 -1.57 -13.97 -25.34
C LEU A 689 -0.38 -13.99 -24.34
N ARG A 690 -0.66 -14.04 -23.04
CA ARG A 690 0.37 -14.16 -22.00
C ARG A 690 1.20 -15.43 -22.16
N ASP A 691 0.55 -16.59 -22.31
CA ASP A 691 1.24 -17.86 -22.44
C ASP A 691 2.04 -17.92 -23.75
N GLN A 692 1.50 -17.38 -24.85
CA GLN A 692 2.24 -17.23 -26.12
C GLN A 692 3.53 -16.41 -25.90
N LYS A 693 3.43 -15.23 -25.28
CA LYS A 693 4.57 -14.34 -25.07
C LYS A 693 5.59 -14.91 -24.09
N ARG A 694 5.13 -15.54 -22.99
CA ARG A 694 6.01 -16.25 -22.06
C ARG A 694 6.80 -17.36 -22.76
N ASN A 695 6.14 -18.15 -23.61
CA ASN A 695 6.79 -19.18 -24.39
C ASN A 695 7.80 -18.61 -25.40
N GLU A 696 7.47 -17.48 -26.02
CA GLU A 696 8.36 -16.79 -26.95
C GLU A 696 9.62 -16.27 -26.27
N TRP A 697 9.47 -15.57 -25.12
CA TRP A 697 10.58 -14.89 -24.43
C TRP A 697 11.45 -15.82 -23.59
N ASN A 698 10.93 -16.95 -23.11
CA ASN A 698 11.63 -17.82 -22.16
C ASN A 698 12.05 -19.17 -22.79
N LYS A 699 12.06 -19.27 -24.13
CA LYS A 699 12.58 -20.45 -24.79
C LYS A 699 14.03 -20.70 -24.42
N PRO A 700 14.39 -21.91 -23.93
CA PRO A 700 15.76 -22.21 -23.59
C PRO A 700 16.65 -22.16 -24.84
N VAL A 701 17.74 -21.41 -24.75
CA VAL A 701 18.77 -21.33 -25.78
C VAL A 701 19.70 -22.53 -25.64
N LEU A 702 19.48 -23.60 -26.37
CA LEU A 702 20.19 -24.86 -26.21
C LEU A 702 21.52 -24.96 -27.00
N TRP A 703 21.75 -24.09 -27.99
CA TRP A 703 22.95 -24.14 -28.79
C TRP A 703 24.27 -24.01 -28.00
N PRO A 704 24.41 -23.26 -26.88
CA PRO A 704 25.65 -23.21 -26.12
C PRO A 704 25.97 -24.53 -25.45
N ILE A 705 24.94 -25.28 -25.02
CA ILE A 705 25.10 -26.63 -24.47
C ILE A 705 25.59 -27.58 -25.55
N GLY A 706 25.00 -27.51 -26.76
CA GLY A 706 25.44 -28.27 -27.94
C GLY A 706 26.90 -27.94 -28.34
N ALA A 707 27.23 -26.65 -28.36
CA ALA A 707 28.60 -26.20 -28.69
C ALA A 707 29.63 -26.63 -27.60
N GLY A 708 29.26 -26.53 -26.33
CA GLY A 708 30.09 -26.99 -25.22
C GLY A 708 30.36 -28.51 -25.26
N THR A 709 29.29 -29.27 -25.56
CA THR A 709 29.43 -30.74 -25.73
C THR A 709 30.27 -31.10 -26.94
N ALA A 710 30.08 -30.41 -28.06
CA ALA A 710 30.90 -30.62 -29.27
C ALA A 710 32.39 -30.29 -28.97
N LEU A 711 32.67 -29.20 -28.28
CA LEU A 711 34.02 -28.82 -27.84
C LEU A 711 34.65 -29.89 -26.93
N LEU A 712 33.88 -30.42 -25.98
CA LEU A 712 34.32 -31.49 -25.07
C LEU A 712 34.65 -32.77 -25.86
N ILE A 713 33.83 -33.13 -26.87
CA ILE A 713 34.07 -34.26 -27.78
C ILE A 713 35.37 -34.01 -28.57
N ILE A 714 35.55 -32.83 -29.15
CA ILE A 714 36.77 -32.46 -29.92
C ILE A 714 38.03 -32.57 -29.04
N ILE A 715 37.99 -32.19 -27.79
CA ILE A 715 39.11 -32.27 -26.86
C ILE A 715 39.40 -33.73 -26.47
N LEU A 716 38.38 -34.52 -26.23
CA LEU A 716 38.51 -35.92 -25.76
C LEU A 716 38.81 -36.92 -26.92
N LEU A 717 38.36 -36.63 -28.13
CA LEU A 717 38.50 -37.50 -29.27
C LEU A 717 39.97 -37.80 -29.64
N PRO A 718 40.90 -36.82 -29.69
CA PRO A 718 42.30 -37.10 -29.97
C PRO A 718 42.97 -37.97 -28.88
N ALA A 719 42.60 -37.73 -27.62
CA ALA A 719 43.11 -38.56 -26.51
C ALA A 719 42.60 -40.00 -26.63
N TRP A 720 41.32 -40.18 -27.01
CA TRP A 720 40.72 -41.51 -27.24
C TRP A 720 41.35 -42.22 -28.44
N ILE A 721 41.60 -41.50 -29.57
CA ILE A 721 42.27 -42.05 -30.76
C ILE A 721 43.70 -42.43 -30.41
N ALA A 722 44.46 -41.58 -29.73
CA ALA A 722 45.81 -41.89 -29.32
C ALA A 722 45.84 -43.12 -28.40
N TYR A 723 44.93 -43.22 -27.46
CA TYR A 723 44.77 -44.37 -26.58
C TYR A 723 44.45 -45.66 -27.35
N ARG A 724 43.50 -45.63 -28.31
CA ARG A 724 43.19 -46.77 -29.18
C ARG A 724 44.38 -47.22 -30.03
N ARG A 725 45.12 -46.26 -30.62
CA ARG A 725 46.33 -46.55 -31.41
C ARG A 725 47.43 -47.21 -30.56
N GLN A 726 47.56 -46.77 -29.32
CA GLN A 726 48.53 -47.37 -28.37
C GLN A 726 48.15 -48.81 -28.01
N GLN A 727 46.86 -49.10 -27.87
CA GLN A 727 46.35 -50.46 -27.64
C GLN A 727 46.63 -51.39 -28.83
N GLN A 728 46.33 -50.92 -30.04
CA GLN A 728 46.55 -51.71 -31.26
C GLN A 728 48.06 -52.05 -31.44
N ARG A 729 48.95 -51.12 -31.11
CA ARG A 729 50.41 -51.38 -31.15
C ARG A 729 50.84 -52.42 -30.10
N GLN A 730 50.25 -52.42 -28.91
CA GLN A 730 50.60 -53.42 -27.89
C GLN A 730 50.05 -54.83 -28.19
N SER A 731 48.96 -54.94 -28.97
CA SER A 731 48.40 -56.22 -29.37
C SER A 731 49.23 -56.92 -30.49
N ILE A 732 49.90 -56.11 -31.33
CA ILE A 732 50.76 -56.62 -32.44
C ILE A 732 52.08 -57.11 -31.90
N THR A 733 52.68 -56.46 -30.85
CA THR A 733 53.90 -56.89 -30.24
C THR A 733 53.75 -58.08 -29.26
N GLY A 734 52.53 -58.44 -28.85
CA GLY A 734 52.21 -59.58 -28.00
C GLY A 734 51.95 -60.90 -28.78
N GLN A 735 51.89 -60.88 -30.13
CA GLN A 735 51.77 -62.07 -30.95
C GLN A 735 53.09 -62.53 -31.62
N ALA A 736 54.19 -61.74 -31.40
CA ALA A 736 55.51 -62.05 -31.95
C ALA A 736 56.55 -62.47 -30.90
N ALA A 737 56.07 -62.93 -29.72
CA ALA A 737 56.94 -63.50 -28.66
C ALA A 737 56.43 -64.91 -28.30
#